data_916044aee6ee4e115824b929746865db
#
_entry.id   916044aee6ee4e115824b929746865db
#
_cell.length_a   1.000
_cell.length_b   1.000
_cell.length_c   1.000
_cell.angle_alpha   90.00
_cell.angle_beta   90.00
_cell.angle_gamma   90.00
#
_symmetry.space_group_name_H-M   'P 1'
#
loop_
_entity.id
_entity.type
_entity.pdbx_description
1 polymer ?
#
loop_
_entity_poly.entity_id
_entity_poly.type
_entity_poly.pdbx_seq_one_letter_code
_entity_poly.pdbx_strand_id
1 'polypeptide(L)'
;MNKSLYIVAFSLAFATTGIAQNNEGQDKVIDLGTQTTTELRKTQAVSTIYSDELDKNATTSPYNAIYGLLPGLSVMQNTSWGTDKSRLNVRGRGSLNGDTPLFVVDGFARPLEYINLSEIESISVLKDGAATALWGGRGANGVVLITTKRGIYSQKDIKVDYKFGLGFPVNQPEFADAYTYAKARNEALRYDGLQPDMDEASFLSGGNSDLYPNVDWQKEALRNHTTSHQLDITFRGGGKRLRYFSVLNYKNDMGLLNSKYTDYTDRYNSQMKKYFLNLRMNLDVDITDATKLKLSMLGMLRETKRPTTSEATLFEQIFNTPSAAFPVQTQNGFWGSNNVLKTNPIANLADVGYYKLNQRMLQADLRLVQDLSVLTRGLSAELAIAYDNNATYQETAKKSFMYQTIEKGTDGEPIYTNYGNPNDELEISNKGLANQYIHANFEAKVNYHRTWDKHDFTASAMFRQESMTLTGANNSRYHQYIIGTAGYNFDNRYMVDIVANCFGSSVLGKNDKYRAYPAISAAWILSNENFMKEISAFDYLKLRASYGRSGYDIYDYDMDKQYWVGSGAYYFQAGNTSAGSSLKEGVLAMEQLDLEVADKYNIGLDMSLFKGLTFSIDGFYDKRTNILIDGSGLISSAIGVTIPQMNAGKVETKGTELSAMWKKEYKDFNYYIGANFSYAKSKVVENGEGYQPYGYLSKKGYPVGQCFG
;
A
#
# COMPACT_ATOMS: atom_id res chain seq x y z
N MET A 1 0.94 33.77 -2.66
CA MET A 1 2.30 33.20 -2.81
C MET A 1 2.15 31.69 -2.92
N ASN A 2 2.19 31.15 -4.14
CA ASN A 2 2.03 29.70 -4.38
C ASN A 2 3.29 28.97 -3.94
N LYS A 3 3.27 28.33 -2.76
CA LYS A 3 4.25 27.33 -2.40
C LYS A 3 3.66 25.96 -2.78
N SER A 4 3.94 25.52 -4.01
CA SER A 4 3.77 24.11 -4.38
C SER A 4 4.57 23.28 -3.41
N LEU A 5 3.92 22.38 -2.68
CA LEU A 5 4.58 21.44 -1.76
C LEU A 5 5.39 20.46 -2.61
N TYR A 6 6.69 20.72 -2.75
CA TYR A 6 7.64 19.78 -3.33
C TYR A 6 7.98 18.77 -2.23
N ILE A 7 7.56 17.52 -2.38
CA ILE A 7 8.05 16.44 -1.51
C ILE A 7 9.47 16.12 -1.97
N VAL A 8 10.44 16.74 -1.32
CA VAL A 8 11.85 16.36 -1.42
C VAL A 8 12.11 15.37 -0.31
N ALA A 9 12.16 14.08 -0.61
CA ALA A 9 12.61 13.08 0.35
C ALA A 9 14.14 13.04 0.34
N PHE A 10 14.74 13.57 1.37
CA PHE A 10 16.18 13.46 1.64
C PHE A 10 16.37 12.44 2.77
N SER A 11 16.94 11.27 2.47
CA SER A 11 17.32 10.32 3.53
C SER A 11 18.84 10.20 3.58
N LEU A 12 19.41 10.49 4.75
CA LEU A 12 20.82 10.24 5.07
C LEU A 12 20.88 9.01 5.97
N ALA A 13 21.52 7.96 5.51
CA ALA A 13 21.75 6.76 6.31
C ALA A 13 23.23 6.68 6.71
N PHE A 14 23.48 6.61 8.03
CA PHE A 14 24.80 6.33 8.60
C PHE A 14 24.75 4.94 9.23
N ALA A 15 25.66 4.07 8.84
CA ALA A 15 25.81 2.79 9.51
C ALA A 15 27.29 2.39 9.62
N THR A 16 27.63 1.92 10.82
CA THR A 16 28.94 1.34 11.15
C THR A 16 28.74 -0.13 11.48
N THR A 17 29.07 -1.04 10.57
CA THR A 17 29.17 -2.45 10.89
C THR A 17 30.23 -3.12 10.04
N GLY A 18 31.14 -3.86 10.71
CA GLY A 18 32.16 -4.64 10.03
C GLY A 18 31.58 -5.92 9.44
N ILE A 19 31.45 -5.95 8.13
CA ILE A 19 31.41 -7.19 7.35
C ILE A 19 32.17 -6.90 6.07
N ALA A 20 33.26 -7.62 5.85
CA ALA A 20 33.99 -7.61 4.60
C ALA A 20 33.12 -8.22 3.49
N GLN A 21 32.76 -7.43 2.50
CA GLN A 21 32.22 -7.95 1.24
C GLN A 21 33.13 -7.49 0.10
N ASN A 22 33.76 -8.46 -0.54
CA ASN A 22 34.48 -8.35 -1.79
C ASN A 22 33.55 -7.83 -2.90
N ASN A 23 34.07 -7.49 -4.07
CA ASN A 23 33.46 -6.96 -5.31
C ASN A 23 32.10 -7.58 -5.77
N GLU A 24 31.28 -8.05 -4.87
CA GLU A 24 30.03 -8.78 -5.09
C GLU A 24 28.85 -7.90 -5.56
N GLY A 25 29.01 -6.57 -5.59
CA GLY A 25 27.91 -5.66 -5.91
C GLY A 25 27.39 -5.78 -7.35
N GLN A 26 28.23 -6.14 -8.30
CA GLN A 26 27.89 -6.22 -9.74
C GLN A 26 27.26 -7.56 -10.14
N ASP A 27 27.48 -8.62 -9.36
CA ASP A 27 26.98 -9.97 -9.63
C ASP A 27 25.69 -10.32 -8.86
N LYS A 28 25.19 -9.41 -8.03
CA LYS A 28 23.93 -9.62 -7.30
C LYS A 28 22.77 -9.80 -8.28
N VAL A 29 22.03 -10.89 -8.09
CA VAL A 29 20.86 -11.22 -8.91
C VAL A 29 19.72 -10.28 -8.57
N ILE A 30 19.15 -9.65 -9.60
CA ILE A 30 17.95 -8.83 -9.54
C ILE A 30 16.79 -9.62 -10.14
N ASP A 31 15.75 -9.82 -9.36
CA ASP A 31 14.52 -10.43 -9.84
C ASP A 31 13.64 -9.38 -10.54
N LEU A 32 13.14 -9.69 -11.73
CA LEU A 32 12.17 -8.91 -12.49
C LEU A 32 10.78 -9.57 -12.49
N GLY A 33 10.62 -10.65 -11.73
CA GLY A 33 9.38 -11.41 -11.55
C GLY A 33 9.16 -12.48 -12.61
N THR A 34 9.54 -12.25 -13.85
CA THR A 34 9.44 -13.22 -14.94
C THR A 34 10.82 -13.71 -15.42
N GLN A 35 11.85 -12.95 -15.11
CA GLN A 35 13.24 -13.25 -15.44
C GLN A 35 14.15 -12.61 -14.39
N THR A 36 15.42 -13.01 -14.37
CA THR A 36 16.43 -12.45 -13.50
C THR A 36 17.52 -11.77 -14.33
N THR A 37 18.15 -10.74 -13.76
CA THR A 37 19.31 -10.04 -14.33
C THR A 37 20.32 -9.73 -13.25
N THR A 38 21.41 -9.07 -13.57
CA THR A 38 22.40 -8.58 -12.61
C THR A 38 22.59 -7.07 -12.78
N GLU A 39 23.21 -6.39 -11.82
CA GLU A 39 23.52 -4.95 -11.94
C GLU A 39 24.32 -4.64 -13.21
N LEU A 40 25.24 -5.52 -13.58
CA LEU A 40 26.03 -5.38 -14.79
C LEU A 40 25.15 -5.44 -16.05
N ARG A 41 24.23 -6.41 -16.13
CA ARG A 41 23.42 -6.71 -17.32
C ARG A 41 22.12 -5.95 -17.43
N LYS A 42 21.71 -5.32 -16.36
CA LYS A 42 20.44 -4.61 -16.30
C LYS A 42 20.40 -3.45 -17.32
N THR A 43 19.41 -3.45 -18.20
CA THR A 43 19.12 -2.37 -19.15
C THR A 43 17.96 -1.47 -18.66
N GLN A 44 17.17 -1.95 -17.70
CA GLN A 44 15.98 -1.35 -17.16
C GLN A 44 16.29 -0.44 -15.97
N ALA A 45 15.36 0.49 -15.64
CA ALA A 45 15.40 1.31 -14.44
C ALA A 45 14.76 0.54 -13.27
N VAL A 46 15.59 -0.16 -12.49
CA VAL A 46 15.18 -0.93 -11.31
C VAL A 46 16.04 -0.53 -10.12
N SER A 47 15.39 -0.33 -8.97
CA SER A 47 16.07 -0.10 -7.69
C SER A 47 15.81 -1.29 -6.78
N THR A 48 16.86 -1.84 -6.18
CA THR A 48 16.76 -3.02 -5.30
C THR A 48 17.40 -2.75 -3.95
N ILE A 49 16.77 -3.22 -2.89
CA ILE A 49 17.29 -3.24 -1.52
C ILE A 49 17.26 -4.68 -0.99
N TYR A 50 18.25 -5.02 -0.18
CA TYR A 50 18.41 -6.35 0.39
C TYR A 50 18.10 -6.36 1.89
N SER A 51 17.90 -7.56 2.46
CA SER A 51 17.50 -7.76 3.85
C SER A 51 18.40 -7.05 4.87
N ASP A 52 19.71 -7.00 4.63
CA ASP A 52 20.67 -6.38 5.55
C ASP A 52 20.42 -4.88 5.78
N GLU A 53 19.82 -4.19 4.79
CA GLU A 53 19.47 -2.79 4.89
C GLU A 53 18.07 -2.59 5.47
N LEU A 54 17.15 -3.50 5.17
CA LEU A 54 15.78 -3.47 5.71
C LEU A 54 15.77 -3.67 7.23
N ASP A 55 16.63 -4.55 7.74
CA ASP A 55 16.73 -4.87 9.18
C ASP A 55 17.24 -3.69 10.03
N LYS A 56 17.84 -2.65 9.42
CA LYS A 56 18.33 -1.45 10.12
C LYS A 56 17.21 -0.47 10.52
N ASN A 57 16.04 -0.56 9.90
CA ASN A 57 14.92 0.32 10.20
C ASN A 57 14.16 -0.17 11.44
N ALA A 58 13.97 0.75 12.39
CA ALA A 58 13.22 0.48 13.62
C ALA A 58 11.71 0.44 13.38
N THR A 59 11.26 -0.48 12.53
CA THR A 59 9.85 -0.69 12.23
C THR A 59 9.53 -2.17 12.06
N THR A 60 8.28 -2.52 12.32
CA THR A 60 7.74 -3.86 12.06
C THR A 60 6.86 -3.90 10.81
N SER A 61 6.62 -2.74 10.19
CA SER A 61 5.83 -2.63 8.96
C SER A 61 6.73 -2.73 7.73
N PRO A 62 6.49 -3.68 6.81
CA PRO A 62 7.27 -3.80 5.59
C PRO A 62 7.12 -2.57 4.66
N TYR A 63 5.98 -1.87 4.73
CA TYR A 63 5.78 -0.61 4.00
C TYR A 63 6.68 0.51 4.51
N ASN A 64 6.83 0.61 5.83
CA ASN A 64 7.63 1.67 6.44
C ASN A 64 9.13 1.35 6.40
N ALA A 65 9.50 0.07 6.34
CA ALA A 65 10.90 -0.34 6.26
C ALA A 65 11.62 0.13 4.98
N ILE A 66 10.88 0.35 3.91
CA ILE A 66 11.43 0.82 2.61
C ILE A 66 11.38 2.35 2.45
N TYR A 67 10.94 3.09 3.48
CA TYR A 67 10.86 4.54 3.45
C TYR A 67 12.23 5.18 3.19
N GLY A 68 12.31 5.98 2.10
CA GLY A 68 13.52 6.70 1.73
C GLY A 68 14.68 5.86 1.17
N LEU A 69 14.56 4.54 1.07
CA LEU A 69 15.65 3.65 0.66
C LEU A 69 15.72 3.40 -0.85
N LEU A 70 14.58 3.49 -1.55
CA LEU A 70 14.46 3.16 -2.96
C LEU A 70 14.16 4.42 -3.79
N PRO A 71 15.10 4.93 -4.61
CA PRO A 71 14.85 6.08 -5.47
C PRO A 71 13.70 5.80 -6.44
N GLY A 72 12.81 6.79 -6.59
CA GLY A 72 11.59 6.69 -7.38
C GLY A 72 10.38 6.10 -6.64
N LEU A 73 10.55 5.56 -5.44
CA LEU A 73 9.47 5.10 -4.58
C LEU A 73 9.16 6.13 -3.50
N SER A 74 7.95 6.62 -3.46
CA SER A 74 7.44 7.48 -2.39
C SER A 74 6.58 6.65 -1.44
N VAL A 75 6.83 6.79 -0.14
CA VAL A 75 6.07 6.15 0.93
C VAL A 75 5.41 7.23 1.78
N MET A 76 4.10 7.25 1.83
CA MET A 76 3.31 8.11 2.71
C MET A 76 2.81 7.24 3.85
N GLN A 77 3.37 7.43 5.03
CA GLN A 77 2.99 6.66 6.21
C GLN A 77 1.53 6.91 6.56
N ASN A 78 0.81 5.84 6.83
CA ASN A 78 -0.53 5.94 7.37
C ASN A 78 -0.45 6.16 8.87
N THR A 79 -1.20 7.12 9.36
CA THR A 79 -1.26 7.49 10.78
C THR A 79 -2.29 6.69 11.57
N SER A 80 -3.16 5.93 10.89
CA SER A 80 -4.18 5.12 11.55
C SER A 80 -3.57 3.88 12.20
N TRP A 81 -3.88 3.68 13.47
CA TRP A 81 -3.47 2.48 14.19
C TRP A 81 -4.17 1.23 13.59
N GLY A 82 -3.44 0.11 13.55
CA GLY A 82 -4.00 -1.16 13.05
C GLY A 82 -3.97 -1.32 11.52
N THR A 83 -3.67 -0.28 10.76
CA THR A 83 -3.40 -0.39 9.33
C THR A 83 -1.89 -0.36 9.09
N ASP A 84 -1.32 -1.48 8.65
CA ASP A 84 0.11 -1.52 8.26
C ASP A 84 0.31 -0.98 6.83
N LYS A 85 -0.74 -0.47 6.21
CA LYS A 85 -0.76 -0.01 4.82
C LYS A 85 -0.37 1.46 4.73
N SER A 86 0.90 1.72 4.52
CA SER A 86 1.31 3.03 4.00
C SER A 86 0.99 3.13 2.51
N ARG A 87 0.69 4.32 2.04
CA ARG A 87 0.48 4.56 0.61
C ARG A 87 1.81 4.64 -0.11
N LEU A 88 1.97 3.81 -1.13
CA LEU A 88 3.15 3.81 -1.98
C LEU A 88 2.79 4.28 -3.38
N ASN A 89 3.67 5.05 -3.98
CA ASN A 89 3.62 5.34 -5.40
C ASN A 89 5.01 5.34 -6.02
N VAL A 90 5.10 4.93 -7.29
CA VAL A 90 6.33 4.91 -8.07
C VAL A 90 6.29 6.07 -9.05
N ARG A 91 7.30 6.95 -9.00
CA ARG A 91 7.43 8.11 -9.90
C ARG A 91 6.25 9.09 -9.85
N GLY A 92 5.62 9.23 -8.67
CA GLY A 92 4.52 10.14 -8.44
C GLY A 92 3.16 9.62 -8.93
N ARG A 93 2.17 10.51 -8.96
CA ARG A 93 0.77 10.18 -9.30
C ARG A 93 0.55 10.33 -10.80
N GLY A 94 0.48 9.22 -11.53
CA GLY A 94 0.32 9.20 -12.97
C GLY A 94 -1.12 8.96 -13.45
N SER A 95 -2.05 8.50 -12.58
CA SER A 95 -3.44 8.23 -12.93
C SER A 95 -4.40 9.07 -12.10
N LEU A 96 -5.61 9.32 -12.63
CA LEU A 96 -6.73 9.93 -11.91
C LEU A 96 -7.45 8.91 -10.99
N ASN A 97 -7.27 7.60 -11.24
CA ASN A 97 -8.02 6.51 -10.59
C ASN A 97 -7.21 5.72 -9.56
N GLY A 98 -6.01 6.15 -9.24
CA GLY A 98 -5.15 5.52 -8.24
C GLY A 98 -3.70 5.42 -8.70
N ASP A 99 -2.82 5.23 -7.74
CA ASP A 99 -1.37 5.29 -7.92
C ASP A 99 -0.64 4.13 -7.21
N THR A 100 -1.40 3.17 -6.65
CA THR A 100 -0.82 2.01 -5.97
C THR A 100 -0.09 1.10 -6.95
N PRO A 101 1.19 0.77 -6.71
CA PRO A 101 1.93 -0.17 -7.53
C PRO A 101 1.40 -1.60 -7.37
N LEU A 102 1.70 -2.45 -8.33
CA LEU A 102 1.47 -3.88 -8.21
C LEU A 102 2.50 -4.49 -7.25
N PHE A 103 2.03 -5.19 -6.21
CA PHE A 103 2.90 -5.98 -5.35
C PHE A 103 2.98 -7.41 -5.85
N VAL A 104 4.19 -7.95 -5.89
CA VAL A 104 4.47 -9.31 -6.35
C VAL A 104 5.40 -9.99 -5.37
N VAL A 105 5.04 -11.17 -4.91
CA VAL A 105 5.83 -12.00 -3.98
C VAL A 105 6.17 -13.31 -4.66
N ASP A 106 7.46 -13.59 -4.80
CA ASP A 106 7.99 -14.81 -5.46
C ASP A 106 7.35 -15.10 -6.84
N GLY A 107 7.02 -14.02 -7.57
CA GLY A 107 6.45 -14.08 -8.92
C GLY A 107 4.92 -14.00 -9.00
N PHE A 108 4.19 -14.00 -7.89
CA PHE A 108 2.72 -13.93 -7.85
C PHE A 108 2.22 -12.64 -7.23
N ALA A 109 1.13 -12.09 -7.77
CA ALA A 109 0.52 -10.85 -7.27
C ALA A 109 -0.08 -11.07 -5.88
N ARG A 110 0.52 -10.45 -4.86
CA ARG A 110 0.16 -10.59 -3.44
C ARG A 110 0.38 -9.31 -2.68
N PRO A 111 -0.49 -8.92 -1.75
CA PRO A 111 -0.30 -7.74 -0.91
C PRO A 111 0.93 -7.84 0.00
N LEU A 112 1.66 -6.73 0.13
CA LEU A 112 2.85 -6.64 0.98
C LEU A 112 2.53 -6.78 2.49
N GLU A 113 1.32 -6.45 2.91
CA GLU A 113 0.89 -6.46 4.32
C GLU A 113 0.89 -7.83 5.01
N TYR A 114 1.08 -8.89 4.24
CA TYR A 114 1.08 -10.27 4.76
C TYR A 114 2.48 -10.84 4.97
N ILE A 115 3.50 -10.05 4.67
CA ILE A 115 4.91 -10.48 4.75
C ILE A 115 5.56 -9.83 5.95
N ASN A 116 6.40 -10.59 6.64
CA ASN A 116 7.27 -10.06 7.68
C ASN A 116 8.64 -9.69 7.09
N LEU A 117 9.29 -8.69 7.66
CA LEU A 117 10.65 -8.28 7.25
C LEU A 117 11.66 -9.42 7.34
N SER A 118 11.55 -10.30 8.35
CA SER A 118 12.44 -11.45 8.52
C SER A 118 12.37 -12.47 7.37
N GLU A 119 11.29 -12.47 6.57
CA GLU A 119 11.10 -13.35 5.41
C GLU A 119 11.74 -12.83 4.13
N ILE A 120 12.03 -11.53 4.06
CA ILE A 120 12.42 -10.83 2.85
C ILE A 120 13.92 -11.00 2.59
N GLU A 121 14.29 -11.46 1.39
CA GLU A 121 15.66 -11.45 0.88
C GLU A 121 15.96 -10.13 0.17
N SER A 122 15.04 -9.68 -0.71
CA SER A 122 15.17 -8.41 -1.42
C SER A 122 13.82 -7.81 -1.81
N ILE A 123 13.80 -6.49 -1.99
CA ILE A 123 12.70 -5.75 -2.59
C ILE A 123 13.23 -4.97 -3.78
N SER A 124 12.64 -5.17 -4.96
CA SER A 124 12.95 -4.47 -6.20
C SER A 124 11.77 -3.66 -6.68
N VAL A 125 12.01 -2.42 -7.10
CA VAL A 125 10.99 -1.54 -7.68
C VAL A 125 11.26 -1.40 -9.17
N LEU A 126 10.32 -1.91 -9.98
CA LEU A 126 10.32 -1.79 -11.43
C LEU A 126 9.63 -0.47 -11.82
N LYS A 127 10.33 0.42 -12.51
CA LYS A 127 9.90 1.81 -12.69
C LYS A 127 9.59 2.16 -14.13
N ASP A 128 10.45 1.74 -15.06
CA ASP A 128 10.37 2.07 -16.47
C ASP A 128 9.48 1.13 -17.28
N GLY A 129 9.27 1.48 -18.55
CA GLY A 129 8.43 0.70 -19.46
C GLY A 129 8.96 -0.69 -19.73
N ALA A 130 10.30 -0.87 -19.82
CA ALA A 130 10.91 -2.16 -20.16
C ALA A 130 10.71 -3.19 -19.04
N ALA A 131 10.80 -2.77 -17.79
CA ALA A 131 10.56 -3.65 -16.64
C ALA A 131 9.05 -3.88 -16.39
N THR A 132 8.21 -2.84 -16.53
CA THR A 132 6.78 -2.93 -16.20
C THR A 132 5.94 -3.56 -17.31
N ALA A 133 6.39 -3.60 -18.57
CA ALA A 133 5.71 -4.32 -19.66
C ALA A 133 5.58 -5.83 -19.41
N LEU A 134 6.49 -6.42 -18.62
CA LEU A 134 6.40 -7.82 -18.17
C LEU A 134 5.09 -8.11 -17.41
N TRP A 135 4.48 -7.09 -16.81
CA TRP A 135 3.23 -7.17 -16.04
C TRP A 135 2.00 -6.67 -16.83
N GLY A 136 2.19 -6.36 -18.11
CA GLY A 136 1.11 -6.04 -19.06
C GLY A 136 0.13 -5.00 -18.55
N GLY A 137 -1.14 -5.36 -18.52
CA GLY A 137 -2.25 -4.50 -18.09
C GLY A 137 -2.26 -4.11 -16.61
N ARG A 138 -1.28 -4.54 -15.80
CA ARG A 138 -1.20 -4.23 -14.36
C ARG A 138 0.07 -3.48 -13.96
N GLY A 139 0.96 -3.19 -14.92
CA GLY A 139 2.28 -2.62 -14.67
C GLY A 139 2.37 -1.07 -14.66
N ALA A 140 1.32 -0.36 -15.05
CA ALA A 140 1.41 1.09 -15.30
C ALA A 140 1.84 1.92 -14.08
N ASN A 141 1.42 1.57 -12.86
CA ASN A 141 1.78 2.26 -11.62
C ASN A 141 3.14 1.83 -11.05
N GLY A 142 3.92 1.05 -11.80
CA GLY A 142 5.12 0.41 -11.29
C GLY A 142 4.83 -0.92 -10.59
N VAL A 143 5.88 -1.68 -10.33
CA VAL A 143 5.78 -3.00 -9.68
C VAL A 143 6.78 -3.07 -8.54
N VAL A 144 6.34 -3.52 -7.37
CA VAL A 144 7.20 -3.80 -6.22
C VAL A 144 7.31 -5.30 -6.08
N LEU A 145 8.49 -5.83 -6.42
CA LEU A 145 8.81 -7.25 -6.33
C LEU A 145 9.45 -7.56 -4.99
N ILE A 146 8.96 -8.58 -4.33
CA ILE A 146 9.47 -9.09 -3.08
C ILE A 146 9.94 -10.52 -3.31
N THR A 147 11.22 -10.77 -3.07
CA THR A 147 11.79 -12.10 -3.08
C THR A 147 11.98 -12.58 -1.66
N THR A 148 11.46 -13.76 -1.32
CA THR A 148 11.58 -14.32 0.02
C THR A 148 12.85 -15.15 0.17
N LYS A 149 13.37 -15.22 1.42
CA LYS A 149 14.55 -16.00 1.77
C LYS A 149 14.36 -17.49 1.46
N ARG A 150 15.40 -18.14 0.99
CA ARG A 150 15.45 -19.57 0.71
C ARG A 150 16.59 -20.25 1.45
N GLY A 151 16.59 -21.57 1.46
CA GLY A 151 17.63 -22.38 2.08
C GLY A 151 18.99 -22.24 1.41
N ILE A 152 20.04 -22.60 2.14
CA ILE A 152 21.45 -22.50 1.71
C ILE A 152 22.06 -23.89 1.72
N TYR A 153 22.91 -24.21 0.71
CA TYR A 153 23.59 -25.50 0.65
C TYR A 153 24.59 -25.67 1.81
N SER A 154 24.61 -26.85 2.38
CA SER A 154 25.62 -27.30 3.35
C SER A 154 25.83 -26.39 4.57
N GLN A 155 24.82 -25.62 4.93
CA GLN A 155 24.80 -24.73 6.08
C GLN A 155 23.59 -25.02 6.96
N LYS A 156 23.68 -24.65 8.23
CA LYS A 156 22.57 -24.65 9.19
C LYS A 156 22.69 -23.38 10.02
N ASP A 157 21.63 -22.62 10.03
CA ASP A 157 21.53 -21.37 10.76
C ASP A 157 20.19 -21.33 11.52
N ILE A 158 20.26 -21.00 12.79
CA ILE A 158 19.08 -20.77 13.64
C ILE A 158 19.24 -19.39 14.25
N LYS A 159 18.32 -18.50 13.92
CA LYS A 159 18.31 -17.13 14.41
C LYS A 159 17.04 -16.87 15.20
N VAL A 160 17.20 -16.29 16.39
CA VAL A 160 16.09 -15.84 17.24
C VAL A 160 16.24 -14.33 17.43
N ASP A 161 15.27 -13.58 16.94
CA ASP A 161 15.22 -12.13 17.07
C ASP A 161 14.01 -11.75 17.91
N TYR A 162 14.25 -11.01 18.97
CA TYR A 162 13.20 -10.39 19.77
C TYR A 162 13.33 -8.86 19.70
N LYS A 163 12.23 -8.20 19.32
CA LYS A 163 12.15 -6.74 19.25
C LYS A 163 11.07 -6.25 20.20
N PHE A 164 11.44 -5.34 21.08
CA PHE A 164 10.53 -4.57 21.91
C PHE A 164 10.50 -3.13 21.39
N GLY A 165 9.31 -2.59 21.17
CA GLY A 165 9.12 -1.23 20.68
C GLY A 165 8.24 -0.41 21.62
N LEU A 166 8.63 0.85 21.84
CA LEU A 166 7.80 1.90 22.42
C LEU A 166 7.51 2.93 21.32
N GLY A 167 6.23 3.16 21.04
CA GLY A 167 5.78 4.17 20.09
C GLY A 167 5.20 5.37 20.81
N PHE A 168 5.70 6.57 20.53
CA PHE A 168 5.21 7.81 21.10
C PHE A 168 4.47 8.61 20.04
N PRO A 169 3.29 9.22 20.36
CA PRO A 169 2.64 10.12 19.43
C PRO A 169 3.53 11.34 19.16
N VAL A 170 3.67 11.69 17.89
CA VAL A 170 4.41 12.87 17.42
C VAL A 170 3.39 13.90 16.96
N ASN A 171 3.62 15.18 17.23
CA ASN A 171 2.72 16.28 16.85
C ASN A 171 1.28 16.13 17.40
N GLN A 172 1.17 15.94 18.69
CA GLN A 172 -0.13 16.01 19.34
C GLN A 172 -0.66 17.46 19.31
N PRO A 173 -1.92 17.69 18.94
CA PRO A 173 -2.51 19.01 19.03
C PRO A 173 -2.66 19.42 20.51
N GLU A 174 -2.44 20.68 20.79
CA GLU A 174 -2.74 21.30 22.08
C GLU A 174 -4.14 21.90 22.04
N PHE A 175 -4.94 21.61 23.05
CA PHE A 175 -6.31 22.11 23.15
C PHE A 175 -6.41 23.16 24.26
N ALA A 176 -7.30 24.13 24.03
CA ALA A 176 -7.64 25.12 25.03
C ALA A 176 -8.31 24.48 26.24
N ASP A 177 -7.96 24.94 27.44
CA ASP A 177 -8.71 24.61 28.64
C ASP A 177 -10.11 25.25 28.62
N ALA A 178 -10.97 24.87 29.57
CA ALA A 178 -12.35 25.30 29.57
C ALA A 178 -12.52 26.81 29.71
N TYR A 179 -11.68 27.49 30.51
CA TYR A 179 -11.70 28.95 30.65
C TYR A 179 -11.28 29.65 29.34
N THR A 180 -10.21 29.22 28.72
CA THR A 180 -9.72 29.78 27.46
C THR A 180 -10.75 29.55 26.35
N TYR A 181 -11.39 28.38 26.31
CA TYR A 181 -12.46 28.09 25.37
C TYR A 181 -13.67 28.98 25.59
N ALA A 182 -14.14 29.12 26.84
CA ALA A 182 -15.31 29.96 27.21
C ALA A 182 -15.06 31.43 26.81
N LYS A 183 -13.88 31.95 27.11
CA LYS A 183 -13.47 33.31 26.73
C LYS A 183 -13.47 33.50 25.23
N ALA A 184 -12.83 32.62 24.48
CA ALA A 184 -12.75 32.71 23.02
C ALA A 184 -14.15 32.61 22.36
N ARG A 185 -15.00 31.71 22.87
CA ARG A 185 -16.38 31.57 22.39
C ARG A 185 -17.21 32.85 22.65
N ASN A 186 -17.15 33.37 23.83
CA ASN A 186 -17.87 34.60 24.19
C ASN A 186 -17.36 35.80 23.36
N GLU A 187 -16.09 35.89 23.09
CA GLU A 187 -15.52 36.92 22.22
C GLU A 187 -16.02 36.79 20.79
N ALA A 188 -16.05 35.57 20.23
CA ALA A 188 -16.61 35.30 18.92
C ALA A 188 -18.08 35.69 18.83
N LEU A 189 -18.90 35.34 19.85
CA LEU A 189 -20.31 35.73 19.91
C LEU A 189 -20.48 37.26 19.94
N ARG A 190 -19.64 37.98 20.70
CA ARG A 190 -19.67 39.46 20.69
C ARG A 190 -19.33 40.05 19.32
N TYR A 191 -18.38 39.46 18.58
CA TYR A 191 -18.08 39.88 17.19
C TYR A 191 -19.21 39.64 16.23
N ASP A 192 -20.00 38.57 16.46
CA ASP A 192 -21.20 38.25 15.66
C ASP A 192 -22.45 39.06 16.11
N GLY A 193 -22.31 39.95 17.12
CA GLY A 193 -23.41 40.73 17.68
C GLY A 193 -24.37 39.92 18.58
N LEU A 194 -23.95 38.75 19.02
CA LEU A 194 -24.68 37.85 19.89
C LEU A 194 -24.29 38.06 21.38
N GLN A 195 -25.16 37.62 22.30
CA GLN A 195 -24.82 37.65 23.71
C GLN A 195 -23.89 36.49 24.09
N PRO A 196 -22.90 36.73 24.97
CA PRO A 196 -22.13 35.67 25.62
C PRO A 196 -23.01 34.62 26.28
N ASP A 197 -22.70 33.35 26.09
CA ASP A 197 -23.46 32.22 26.62
C ASP A 197 -22.67 31.36 27.63
N MET A 198 -21.40 31.70 27.91
CA MET A 198 -20.58 30.99 28.88
C MET A 198 -20.19 31.88 30.07
N ASP A 199 -20.23 31.30 31.28
CA ASP A 199 -19.81 31.97 32.53
C ASP A 199 -18.31 31.85 32.75
N GLU A 200 -17.52 32.76 32.17
CA GLU A 200 -16.05 32.77 32.23
C GLU A 200 -15.54 32.73 33.67
N ALA A 201 -16.22 33.43 34.62
CA ALA A 201 -15.78 33.53 36.02
C ALA A 201 -15.88 32.17 36.74
N SER A 202 -16.94 31.44 36.50
CA SER A 202 -17.14 30.10 37.08
C SER A 202 -16.18 29.05 36.48
N PHE A 203 -15.88 29.13 35.19
CA PHE A 203 -14.84 28.28 34.60
C PHE A 203 -13.44 28.60 35.14
N LEU A 204 -13.13 29.87 35.43
CA LEU A 204 -11.87 30.27 36.00
C LEU A 204 -11.72 29.84 37.46
N SER A 205 -12.77 30.01 38.26
CA SER A 205 -12.74 29.70 39.69
C SER A 205 -12.89 28.23 40.05
N GLY A 206 -13.23 27.37 39.08
CA GLY A 206 -13.47 25.94 39.32
C GLY A 206 -14.78 25.71 40.09
N GLY A 207 -15.91 26.25 39.60
CA GLY A 207 -17.25 26.05 40.17
C GLY A 207 -17.69 24.58 40.20
N ASN A 208 -19.02 24.32 40.25
CA ASN A 208 -19.56 22.97 40.22
C ASN A 208 -19.01 22.20 39.00
N SER A 209 -18.35 21.07 39.23
CA SER A 209 -17.63 20.31 38.18
C SER A 209 -18.53 19.76 37.07
N ASP A 210 -19.81 19.61 37.32
CA ASP A 210 -20.80 19.16 36.33
C ASP A 210 -21.25 20.32 35.44
N LEU A 211 -21.44 21.52 36.02
CA LEU A 211 -21.83 22.73 35.28
C LEU A 211 -20.65 23.43 34.60
N TYR A 212 -19.45 23.35 35.20
CA TYR A 212 -18.25 24.02 34.72
C TYR A 212 -17.07 23.05 34.60
N PRO A 213 -17.22 22.03 33.74
CA PRO A 213 -16.18 21.01 33.55
C PRO A 213 -14.96 21.60 32.87
N ASN A 214 -13.76 20.99 33.16
CA ASN A 214 -12.54 21.26 32.45
C ASN A 214 -11.86 19.92 32.15
N VAL A 215 -12.22 19.31 31.01
CA VAL A 215 -11.79 17.96 30.63
C VAL A 215 -10.75 18.04 29.52
N ASP A 216 -9.59 17.51 29.80
CA ASP A 216 -8.58 17.23 28.75
C ASP A 216 -8.89 15.86 28.14
N TRP A 217 -9.72 15.85 27.11
CA TRP A 217 -10.21 14.62 26.45
C TRP A 217 -9.06 13.77 25.91
N GLN A 218 -7.97 14.39 25.47
CA GLN A 218 -6.80 13.69 24.97
C GLN A 218 -6.10 12.92 26.08
N LYS A 219 -5.84 13.56 27.24
CA LYS A 219 -5.22 12.88 28.39
C LYS A 219 -6.12 11.81 29.01
N GLU A 220 -7.43 12.03 29.03
CA GLU A 220 -8.36 11.04 29.54
C GLU A 220 -8.41 9.82 28.61
N ALA A 221 -8.53 10.02 27.29
CA ALA A 221 -8.70 8.93 26.33
C ALA A 221 -7.43 8.18 25.98
N LEU A 222 -6.26 8.84 26.00
CA LEU A 222 -5.03 8.33 25.41
C LEU A 222 -3.93 8.12 26.43
N ARG A 223 -3.09 7.12 26.17
CA ARG A 223 -1.81 6.89 26.87
C ARG A 223 -0.70 7.64 26.15
N ASN A 224 0.42 7.85 26.87
CA ASN A 224 1.58 8.53 26.30
C ASN A 224 2.41 7.66 25.35
N HIS A 225 2.19 6.35 25.31
CA HIS A 225 2.95 5.43 24.47
C HIS A 225 2.17 4.17 24.11
N THR A 226 2.53 3.57 23.00
CA THR A 226 2.15 2.22 22.61
C THR A 226 3.27 1.24 22.90
N THR A 227 2.95 -0.06 22.97
CA THR A 227 3.93 -1.12 23.09
C THR A 227 3.80 -2.10 21.93
N SER A 228 4.92 -2.61 21.46
CA SER A 228 5.01 -3.60 20.40
C SER A 228 6.02 -4.67 20.79
N HIS A 229 5.66 -5.93 20.61
CA HIS A 229 6.51 -7.09 20.83
C HIS A 229 6.54 -7.90 19.56
N GLN A 230 7.72 -8.24 19.07
CA GLN A 230 7.91 -9.14 17.95
C GLN A 230 8.96 -10.21 18.28
N LEU A 231 8.63 -11.46 17.98
CA LEU A 231 9.54 -12.60 18.09
C LEU A 231 9.60 -13.31 16.75
N ASP A 232 10.79 -13.41 16.20
CA ASP A 232 11.09 -14.13 14.97
C ASP A 232 12.03 -15.30 15.27
N ILE A 233 11.63 -16.51 14.90
CA ILE A 233 12.46 -17.72 15.02
C ILE A 233 12.67 -18.23 13.59
N THR A 234 13.89 -18.12 13.11
CA THR A 234 14.29 -18.46 11.74
C THR A 234 15.14 -19.73 11.75
N PHE A 235 14.80 -20.65 10.87
CA PHE A 235 15.58 -21.84 10.55
C PHE A 235 15.97 -21.80 9.09
N ARG A 236 17.26 -21.76 8.79
CA ARG A 236 17.79 -21.73 7.42
C ARG A 236 18.87 -22.77 7.26
N GLY A 237 18.79 -23.56 6.20
CA GLY A 237 19.83 -24.56 5.99
C GLY A 237 19.58 -25.46 4.80
N GLY A 238 20.37 -26.52 4.72
CA GLY A 238 20.21 -27.51 3.68
C GLY A 238 21.36 -28.50 3.60
N GLY A 239 21.13 -29.55 2.84
CA GLY A 239 22.09 -30.56 2.42
C GLY A 239 22.37 -30.46 0.92
N LYS A 240 22.81 -31.58 0.33
CA LYS A 240 23.12 -31.63 -1.12
C LYS A 240 21.88 -31.54 -2.01
N ARG A 241 20.72 -32.08 -1.57
CA ARG A 241 19.49 -32.20 -2.37
C ARG A 241 18.29 -31.45 -1.80
N LEU A 242 18.31 -31.07 -0.54
CA LEU A 242 17.23 -30.36 0.13
C LEU A 242 17.78 -29.11 0.79
N ARG A 243 17.17 -27.98 0.52
CA ARG A 243 17.40 -26.69 1.18
C ARG A 243 16.09 -26.20 1.76
N TYR A 244 16.16 -25.60 2.92
CA TYR A 244 14.98 -25.10 3.60
C TYR A 244 15.22 -23.75 4.25
N PHE A 245 14.17 -22.96 4.25
CA PHE A 245 14.02 -21.74 5.03
C PHE A 245 12.65 -21.81 5.72
N SER A 246 12.62 -21.60 7.01
CA SER A 246 11.36 -21.48 7.74
C SER A 246 11.49 -20.37 8.77
N VAL A 247 10.43 -19.59 8.94
CA VAL A 247 10.34 -18.57 9.99
C VAL A 247 8.98 -18.62 10.65
N LEU A 248 9.00 -18.67 11.97
CA LEU A 248 7.85 -18.44 12.83
C LEU A 248 7.95 -17.02 13.37
N ASN A 249 6.96 -16.20 13.05
CA ASN A 249 6.85 -14.82 13.52
C ASN A 249 5.62 -14.66 14.42
N TYR A 250 5.83 -14.06 15.58
CA TYR A 250 4.77 -13.61 16.47
C TYR A 250 4.92 -12.12 16.72
N LYS A 251 3.83 -11.36 16.56
CA LYS A 251 3.79 -9.93 16.83
C LYS A 251 2.55 -9.57 17.63
N ASN A 252 2.72 -8.68 18.61
CA ASN A 252 1.64 -8.13 19.43
C ASN A 252 1.83 -6.62 19.55
N ASP A 253 0.89 -5.87 19.00
CA ASP A 253 0.86 -4.41 19.06
C ASP A 253 -0.33 -3.96 19.93
N MET A 254 -0.08 -3.03 20.83
CA MET A 254 -1.08 -2.43 21.70
C MET A 254 -1.28 -0.97 21.33
N GLY A 255 -2.53 -0.51 21.23
CA GLY A 255 -2.89 0.86 20.84
C GLY A 255 -2.71 1.90 21.95
N LEU A 256 -3.08 3.14 21.64
CA LEU A 256 -2.92 4.30 22.52
C LEU A 256 -4.04 4.51 23.53
N LEU A 257 -5.13 3.71 23.51
CA LEU A 257 -6.26 3.95 24.40
C LEU A 257 -5.89 3.76 25.87
N ASN A 258 -6.42 4.63 26.73
CA ASN A 258 -6.12 4.60 28.16
C ASN A 258 -6.74 3.35 28.83
N SER A 259 -5.90 2.56 29.50
CA SER A 259 -6.32 1.31 30.14
C SER A 259 -7.33 1.51 31.28
N LYS A 260 -7.34 2.68 31.91
CA LYS A 260 -8.38 3.04 32.90
C LYS A 260 -9.80 2.84 32.33
N TYR A 261 -9.98 3.10 31.04
CA TYR A 261 -11.28 3.01 30.40
C TYR A 261 -11.44 1.78 29.50
N THR A 262 -10.36 1.24 28.95
CA THR A 262 -10.46 0.00 28.16
C THR A 262 -10.75 -1.24 28.98
N ASP A 263 -10.45 -1.20 30.27
CA ASP A 263 -10.72 -2.24 31.26
C ASP A 263 -11.91 -1.88 32.19
N TYR A 264 -12.77 -0.95 31.73
CA TYR A 264 -13.90 -0.41 32.48
C TYR A 264 -14.93 -1.46 32.93
N THR A 265 -15.08 -2.53 32.18
CA THR A 265 -15.99 -3.62 32.47
C THR A 265 -15.26 -4.97 32.51
N ASP A 266 -15.66 -5.86 33.42
CA ASP A 266 -15.10 -7.22 33.51
C ASP A 266 -15.55 -8.14 32.34
N ARG A 267 -16.55 -7.71 31.55
CA ARG A 267 -17.12 -8.52 30.47
C ARG A 267 -16.24 -8.52 29.22
N TYR A 268 -15.52 -7.43 28.94
CA TYR A 268 -14.63 -7.31 27.80
C TYR A 268 -13.59 -6.22 28.02
N ASN A 269 -12.49 -6.32 27.28
CA ASN A 269 -11.50 -5.27 27.18
C ASN A 269 -11.63 -4.60 25.79
N SER A 270 -11.81 -3.28 25.74
CA SER A 270 -11.97 -2.50 24.49
C SER A 270 -10.67 -1.98 23.93
N GLN A 271 -9.50 -2.32 24.48
CA GLN A 271 -8.19 -1.87 24.01
C GLN A 271 -7.99 -2.24 22.55
N MET A 272 -7.39 -1.33 21.80
CA MET A 272 -6.92 -1.59 20.47
C MET A 272 -5.72 -2.53 20.54
N LYS A 273 -5.90 -3.77 20.07
CA LYS A 273 -4.87 -4.82 20.09
C LYS A 273 -4.80 -5.49 18.75
N LYS A 274 -3.58 -5.83 18.34
CA LYS A 274 -3.31 -6.56 17.10
C LYS A 274 -2.34 -7.70 17.38
N TYR A 275 -2.79 -8.91 17.13
CA TYR A 275 -1.96 -10.11 17.17
C TYR A 275 -1.71 -10.60 15.77
N PHE A 276 -0.51 -11.04 15.52
CA PHE A 276 -0.10 -11.61 14.26
C PHE A 276 0.76 -12.83 14.52
N LEU A 277 0.37 -13.95 13.94
CA LEU A 277 1.15 -15.19 13.94
C LEU A 277 1.30 -15.65 12.52
N ASN A 278 2.53 -15.88 12.09
CA ASN A 278 2.87 -16.23 10.73
C ASN A 278 3.91 -17.35 10.73
N LEU A 279 3.69 -18.35 9.90
CA LEU A 279 4.66 -19.42 9.62
C LEU A 279 4.87 -19.48 8.11
N ARG A 280 6.07 -19.10 7.68
CA ARG A 280 6.52 -19.32 6.29
C ARG A 280 7.47 -20.49 6.23
N MET A 281 7.35 -21.28 5.16
CA MET A 281 8.25 -22.38 4.85
C MET A 281 8.54 -22.41 3.36
N ASN A 282 9.82 -22.32 3.00
CA ASN A 282 10.32 -22.45 1.63
C ASN A 282 11.25 -23.66 1.56
N LEU A 283 10.94 -24.59 0.65
CA LEU A 283 11.71 -25.82 0.42
C LEU A 283 12.15 -25.84 -1.05
N ASP A 284 13.42 -26.12 -1.26
CA ASP A 284 14.00 -26.42 -2.57
C ASP A 284 14.55 -27.84 -2.58
N VAL A 285 14.03 -28.67 -3.49
CA VAL A 285 14.39 -30.07 -3.60
C VAL A 285 14.97 -30.36 -4.97
N ASP A 286 16.21 -30.80 -5.03
CA ASP A 286 16.83 -31.31 -6.26
C ASP A 286 16.45 -32.81 -6.40
N ILE A 287 15.34 -33.09 -7.10
CA ILE A 287 14.81 -34.45 -7.30
C ILE A 287 15.83 -35.27 -8.09
N THR A 288 16.30 -34.68 -9.18
CA THR A 288 17.44 -35.18 -9.98
C THR A 288 18.38 -33.99 -10.26
N ASP A 289 19.49 -34.22 -10.90
CA ASP A 289 20.40 -33.15 -11.33
C ASP A 289 19.72 -32.22 -12.36
N ALA A 290 18.75 -32.72 -13.12
CA ALA A 290 17.99 -31.98 -14.12
C ALA A 290 16.62 -31.47 -13.63
N THR A 291 16.10 -32.01 -12.52
CA THR A 291 14.71 -31.72 -12.05
C THR A 291 14.76 -31.10 -10.65
N LYS A 292 14.24 -29.88 -10.52
CA LYS A 292 14.16 -29.16 -9.25
C LYS A 292 12.71 -28.84 -8.92
N LEU A 293 12.35 -29.05 -7.66
CA LEU A 293 11.04 -28.67 -7.11
C LEU A 293 11.23 -27.57 -6.06
N LYS A 294 10.47 -26.49 -6.20
CA LYS A 294 10.42 -25.41 -5.21
C LYS A 294 9.01 -25.33 -4.64
N LEU A 295 8.91 -25.43 -3.32
CA LEU A 295 7.67 -25.27 -2.57
C LEU A 295 7.78 -24.03 -1.69
N SER A 296 6.75 -23.20 -1.67
CA SER A 296 6.63 -22.09 -0.73
C SER A 296 5.25 -22.14 -0.08
N MET A 297 5.20 -22.02 1.23
CA MET A 297 3.94 -22.03 2.00
C MET A 297 3.95 -20.90 3.02
N LEU A 298 2.82 -20.26 3.22
CA LEU A 298 2.57 -19.28 4.26
C LEU A 298 1.23 -19.58 4.94
N GLY A 299 1.25 -19.80 6.24
CA GLY A 299 0.08 -19.79 7.10
C GLY A 299 0.08 -18.56 8.00
N MET A 300 -1.00 -17.80 8.02
CA MET A 300 -1.10 -16.58 8.82
C MET A 300 -2.42 -16.53 9.59
N LEU A 301 -2.31 -16.12 10.86
CA LEU A 301 -3.43 -15.73 11.71
C LEU A 301 -3.21 -14.28 12.15
N ARG A 302 -4.19 -13.43 11.92
CA ARG A 302 -4.19 -12.04 12.40
C ARG A 302 -5.49 -11.77 13.15
N GLU A 303 -5.38 -11.27 14.36
CA GLU A 303 -6.51 -10.77 15.11
C GLU A 303 -6.34 -9.28 15.37
N THR A 304 -7.39 -8.52 15.09
CA THR A 304 -7.45 -7.09 15.43
C THR A 304 -8.70 -6.86 16.28
N LYS A 305 -8.52 -6.21 17.42
CA LYS A 305 -9.59 -5.86 18.35
C LYS A 305 -9.59 -4.35 18.61
N ARG A 306 -10.74 -3.75 18.74
CA ARG A 306 -10.94 -2.33 19.04
C ARG A 306 -12.32 -2.10 19.66
N PRO A 307 -12.63 -0.90 20.20
CA PRO A 307 -14.00 -0.52 20.53
C PRO A 307 -14.93 -0.68 19.32
N THR A 308 -16.21 -0.82 19.53
CA THR A 308 -17.19 -0.87 18.43
C THR A 308 -17.18 0.43 17.62
N THR A 309 -16.99 1.58 18.29
CA THR A 309 -16.76 2.86 17.61
C THR A 309 -15.50 2.78 16.74
N SER A 310 -15.60 3.28 15.50
CA SER A 310 -14.47 3.27 14.60
C SER A 310 -13.32 4.15 15.12
N GLU A 311 -12.09 3.82 14.78
CA GLU A 311 -10.92 4.61 15.19
C GLU A 311 -11.05 6.08 14.76
N ALA A 312 -11.39 6.31 13.48
CA ALA A 312 -11.56 7.67 12.94
C ALA A 312 -12.62 8.47 13.73
N THR A 313 -13.78 7.87 13.98
CA THR A 313 -14.87 8.50 14.74
C THR A 313 -14.46 8.78 16.19
N LEU A 314 -13.75 7.84 16.82
CA LEU A 314 -13.30 8.01 18.20
C LEU A 314 -12.28 9.16 18.33
N PHE A 315 -11.28 9.22 17.47
CA PHE A 315 -10.32 10.32 17.47
C PHE A 315 -10.96 11.66 17.07
N GLU A 316 -11.88 11.67 16.11
CA GLU A 316 -12.68 12.84 15.77
C GLU A 316 -13.43 13.37 17.00
N GLN A 317 -14.08 12.52 17.77
CA GLN A 317 -14.78 12.90 18.99
C GLN A 317 -13.82 13.42 20.07
N ILE A 318 -12.69 12.74 20.30
CA ILE A 318 -11.66 13.16 21.26
C ILE A 318 -11.15 14.57 20.94
N PHE A 319 -10.92 14.87 19.66
CA PHE A 319 -10.32 16.15 19.25
C PHE A 319 -11.32 17.27 19.03
N ASN A 320 -12.61 16.96 18.78
CA ASN A 320 -13.64 17.97 18.51
C ASN A 320 -14.53 18.26 19.73
N THR A 321 -14.41 17.51 20.82
CA THR A 321 -15.19 17.80 22.04
C THR A 321 -14.46 18.87 22.85
N PRO A 322 -15.08 20.06 23.05
CA PRO A 322 -14.48 21.11 23.88
C PRO A 322 -14.28 20.67 25.31
N SER A 323 -13.22 21.18 25.95
CA SER A 323 -12.92 20.93 27.36
C SER A 323 -14.04 21.39 28.33
N ALA A 324 -14.81 22.41 27.92
CA ALA A 324 -15.91 22.97 28.68
C ALA A 324 -17.27 22.32 28.37
N ALA A 325 -17.33 21.25 27.56
CA ALA A 325 -18.62 20.73 27.05
C ALA A 325 -19.44 20.01 28.11
N PHE A 326 -18.87 19.09 28.85
CA PHE A 326 -19.46 18.28 29.92
C PHE A 326 -18.36 17.46 30.64
N PRO A 327 -18.63 16.96 31.88
CA PRO A 327 -17.68 16.10 32.59
C PRO A 327 -17.61 14.71 31.91
N VAL A 328 -16.52 13.95 32.16
CA VAL A 328 -16.41 12.55 31.71
C VAL A 328 -17.59 11.75 32.26
N GLN A 329 -17.79 11.84 33.55
CA GLN A 329 -18.96 11.30 34.26
C GLN A 329 -19.51 12.38 35.18
N THR A 330 -20.85 12.42 35.31
CA THR A 330 -21.54 13.29 36.27
C THR A 330 -21.29 12.78 37.69
N GLN A 331 -21.58 13.62 38.69
CA GLN A 331 -21.56 13.22 40.11
C GLN A 331 -22.50 12.04 40.41
N ASN A 332 -23.51 11.82 39.55
CA ASN A 332 -24.43 10.69 39.63
C ASN A 332 -23.86 9.39 38.98
N GLY A 333 -22.64 9.42 38.44
CA GLY A 333 -21.98 8.26 37.84
C GLY A 333 -22.41 7.94 36.42
N PHE A 334 -23.19 8.80 35.75
CA PHE A 334 -23.57 8.65 34.35
C PHE A 334 -22.56 9.35 33.43
N TRP A 335 -22.44 8.89 32.17
CA TRP A 335 -21.63 9.57 31.18
C TRP A 335 -22.17 10.96 30.86
N GLY A 336 -21.35 11.99 30.95
CA GLY A 336 -21.73 13.37 30.70
C GLY A 336 -22.03 13.63 29.21
N SER A 337 -22.99 14.54 28.96
CA SER A 337 -23.32 15.00 27.61
C SER A 337 -24.01 16.38 27.71
N ASN A 338 -24.32 17.00 26.57
CA ASN A 338 -25.14 18.20 26.49
C ASN A 338 -26.15 18.09 25.33
N ASN A 339 -27.04 19.09 25.20
CA ASN A 339 -28.09 19.09 24.18
C ASN A 339 -27.57 19.14 22.74
N VAL A 340 -26.32 19.58 22.51
CA VAL A 340 -25.68 19.69 21.21
C VAL A 340 -24.81 18.45 20.94
N LEU A 341 -23.95 18.09 21.88
CA LEU A 341 -23.05 16.94 21.79
C LEU A 341 -23.58 15.80 22.65
N LYS A 342 -24.32 14.89 22.02
CA LYS A 342 -24.97 13.74 22.69
C LYS A 342 -24.05 12.50 22.77
N THR A 343 -22.77 12.63 22.41
CA THR A 343 -21.80 11.53 22.40
C THR A 343 -20.62 11.87 23.29
N ASN A 344 -20.33 10.99 24.24
CA ASN A 344 -19.16 11.12 25.10
C ASN A 344 -18.01 10.27 24.55
N PRO A 345 -16.84 10.88 24.24
CA PRO A 345 -15.70 10.15 23.69
C PRO A 345 -15.25 8.98 24.57
N ILE A 346 -15.26 9.16 25.88
CA ILE A 346 -14.81 8.13 26.82
C ILE A 346 -15.83 6.99 26.93
N ALA A 347 -17.13 7.30 26.91
CA ALA A 347 -18.18 6.29 26.86
C ALA A 347 -18.08 5.45 25.58
N ASN A 348 -17.81 6.08 24.44
CA ASN A 348 -17.61 5.43 23.15
C ASN A 348 -16.30 4.61 23.08
N LEU A 349 -15.37 4.84 23.99
CA LEU A 349 -14.19 4.03 24.16
C LEU A 349 -14.42 2.85 25.12
N ALA A 350 -15.12 3.11 26.24
CA ALA A 350 -15.23 2.21 27.39
C ALA A 350 -16.43 1.28 27.32
N ASP A 351 -17.60 1.80 26.91
CA ASP A 351 -18.92 1.22 27.23
C ASP A 351 -19.79 0.86 26.01
N VAL A 352 -19.23 0.83 24.80
CA VAL A 352 -19.97 0.51 23.57
C VAL A 352 -19.82 -0.93 23.08
N GLY A 353 -19.01 -1.74 23.79
CA GLY A 353 -18.65 -3.09 23.34
C GLY A 353 -17.37 -3.13 22.52
N TYR A 354 -17.21 -4.18 21.72
CA TYR A 354 -15.99 -4.40 20.94
C TYR A 354 -16.28 -4.85 19.51
N TYR A 355 -15.32 -4.56 18.66
CA TYR A 355 -15.23 -5.07 17.29
C TYR A 355 -13.96 -5.91 17.16
N LYS A 356 -14.11 -7.13 16.64
CA LYS A 356 -13.04 -8.10 16.47
C LYS A 356 -12.99 -8.58 15.02
N LEU A 357 -11.81 -8.53 14.41
CA LEU A 357 -11.50 -9.16 13.13
C LEU A 357 -10.53 -10.30 13.34
N ASN A 358 -10.82 -11.45 12.75
CA ASN A 358 -9.95 -12.61 12.73
C ASN A 358 -9.69 -13.00 11.27
N GLN A 359 -8.49 -12.72 10.78
CA GLN A 359 -8.07 -13.01 9.42
C GLN A 359 -7.20 -14.26 9.41
N ARG A 360 -7.50 -15.15 8.47
CA ARG A 360 -6.80 -16.42 8.27
C ARG A 360 -6.37 -16.50 6.82
N MET A 361 -5.09 -16.75 6.59
CA MET A 361 -4.57 -16.87 5.24
C MET A 361 -3.73 -18.13 5.08
N LEU A 362 -3.89 -18.76 3.93
CA LEU A 362 -3.02 -19.80 3.42
C LEU A 362 -2.55 -19.36 2.03
N GLN A 363 -1.24 -19.40 1.81
CA GLN A 363 -0.63 -19.30 0.48
C GLN A 363 0.22 -20.55 0.24
N ALA A 364 0.14 -21.10 -0.96
CA ALA A 364 0.94 -22.26 -1.33
C ALA A 364 1.35 -22.14 -2.80
N ASP A 365 2.64 -22.29 -3.07
CA ASP A 365 3.22 -22.26 -4.40
C ASP A 365 4.04 -23.52 -4.64
N LEU A 366 3.89 -24.08 -5.82
CA LEU A 366 4.69 -25.19 -6.29
C LEU A 366 5.29 -24.83 -7.65
N ARG A 367 6.61 -24.89 -7.78
CA ARG A 367 7.32 -24.66 -9.04
C ARG A 367 8.23 -25.84 -9.37
N LEU A 368 8.04 -26.40 -10.52
CA LEU A 368 8.85 -27.48 -11.09
C LEU A 368 9.75 -26.86 -12.18
N VAL A 369 11.05 -27.05 -12.07
CA VAL A 369 12.05 -26.61 -13.06
C VAL A 369 12.72 -27.84 -13.63
N GLN A 370 12.68 -27.97 -14.95
CA GLN A 370 13.29 -29.07 -15.70
C GLN A 370 14.36 -28.54 -16.63
N ASP A 371 15.61 -28.96 -16.44
CA ASP A 371 16.68 -28.77 -17.42
C ASP A 371 16.42 -29.67 -18.63
N LEU A 372 16.39 -29.07 -19.81
CA LEU A 372 16.20 -29.73 -21.10
C LEU A 372 17.44 -29.66 -21.96
N SER A 373 18.62 -29.49 -21.37
CA SER A 373 19.93 -29.43 -22.07
C SER A 373 20.24 -30.66 -22.89
N VAL A 374 19.54 -31.79 -22.60
CA VAL A 374 19.56 -32.99 -23.42
C VAL A 374 19.00 -32.75 -24.83
N LEU A 375 18.00 -31.89 -25.00
CA LEU A 375 17.41 -31.51 -26.27
C LEU A 375 18.25 -30.42 -26.95
N THR A 376 18.51 -29.36 -26.20
CA THR A 376 19.30 -28.22 -26.67
C THR A 376 19.98 -27.57 -25.48
N ARG A 377 21.31 -27.41 -25.57
CA ARG A 377 22.12 -26.84 -24.50
C ARG A 377 21.64 -25.45 -24.11
N GLY A 378 21.30 -25.29 -22.82
CA GLY A 378 20.81 -24.05 -22.27
C GLY A 378 19.28 -23.89 -22.29
N LEU A 379 18.55 -24.92 -22.75
CA LEU A 379 17.10 -24.96 -22.71
C LEU A 379 16.60 -25.45 -21.34
N SER A 380 15.58 -24.82 -20.78
CA SER A 380 14.88 -25.28 -19.58
C SER A 380 13.37 -24.96 -19.67
N ALA A 381 12.57 -25.73 -18.94
CA ALA A 381 11.14 -25.48 -18.81
C ALA A 381 10.76 -25.35 -17.33
N GLU A 382 9.74 -24.52 -17.06
CA GLU A 382 9.20 -24.32 -15.73
C GLU A 382 7.66 -24.43 -15.76
N LEU A 383 7.11 -25.10 -14.75
CA LEU A 383 5.67 -25.12 -14.48
C LEU A 383 5.47 -24.63 -13.04
N ALA A 384 4.55 -23.69 -12.83
CA ALA A 384 4.22 -23.22 -11.50
C ALA A 384 2.71 -23.13 -11.30
N ILE A 385 2.28 -23.46 -10.09
CA ILE A 385 0.92 -23.25 -9.61
C ILE A 385 1.00 -22.52 -8.27
N ALA A 386 0.05 -21.63 -8.04
CA ALA A 386 -0.10 -20.95 -6.76
C ALA A 386 -1.58 -20.88 -6.37
N TYR A 387 -1.83 -21.03 -5.08
CA TYR A 387 -3.16 -20.93 -4.50
C TYR A 387 -3.10 -20.13 -3.20
N ASP A 388 -3.91 -19.08 -3.15
CA ASP A 388 -4.06 -18.23 -1.97
C ASP A 388 -5.53 -18.22 -1.53
N ASN A 389 -5.76 -18.42 -0.24
CA ASN A 389 -7.07 -18.26 0.39
C ASN A 389 -6.91 -17.33 1.60
N ASN A 390 -7.61 -16.23 1.59
CA ASN A 390 -7.65 -15.26 2.67
C ASN A 390 -9.10 -15.06 3.10
N ALA A 391 -9.43 -15.46 4.31
CA ALA A 391 -10.75 -15.34 4.90
C ALA A 391 -10.69 -14.44 6.14
N THR A 392 -11.56 -13.46 6.20
CA THR A 392 -11.72 -12.54 7.33
C THR A 392 -13.06 -12.76 7.99
N TYR A 393 -13.04 -13.13 9.25
CA TYR A 393 -14.21 -13.26 10.09
C TYR A 393 -14.32 -12.01 10.97
N GLN A 394 -15.54 -11.51 11.14
CA GLN A 394 -15.82 -10.41 12.04
C GLN A 394 -16.75 -10.86 13.17
N GLU A 395 -16.60 -10.20 14.31
CA GLU A 395 -17.51 -10.27 15.42
C GLU A 395 -17.70 -8.87 15.98
N THR A 396 -18.95 -8.41 16.06
CA THR A 396 -19.30 -7.11 16.65
C THR A 396 -20.23 -7.37 17.82
N ALA A 397 -19.76 -7.04 19.00
CA ALA A 397 -20.58 -7.05 20.20
C ALA A 397 -20.84 -5.60 20.62
N LYS A 398 -22.11 -5.23 20.69
CA LYS A 398 -22.55 -3.87 21.01
C LYS A 398 -23.24 -3.85 22.36
N LYS A 399 -23.08 -2.73 23.06
CA LYS A 399 -23.76 -2.42 24.29
C LYS A 399 -24.33 -1.02 24.20
N SER A 400 -25.51 -0.81 24.75
CA SER A 400 -26.08 0.51 24.97
C SER A 400 -25.68 1.04 26.34
N PHE A 401 -25.66 2.33 26.50
CA PHE A 401 -25.39 2.98 27.78
C PHE A 401 -26.24 4.22 27.94
N MET A 402 -26.36 4.68 29.20
CA MET A 402 -27.04 5.91 29.54
C MET A 402 -26.05 7.06 29.69
N TYR A 403 -26.49 8.25 29.31
CA TYR A 403 -25.79 9.50 29.53
C TYR A 403 -26.73 10.55 30.11
N GLN A 404 -26.17 11.54 30.77
CA GLN A 404 -26.88 12.66 31.38
C GLN A 404 -26.51 13.96 30.71
N THR A 405 -27.50 14.74 30.33
CA THR A 405 -27.33 16.16 30.05
C THR A 405 -27.45 16.96 31.33
N ILE A 406 -26.72 18.05 31.39
CA ILE A 406 -26.62 18.90 32.56
C ILE A 406 -26.98 20.31 32.14
N GLU A 407 -27.95 20.89 32.83
CA GLU A 407 -28.38 22.28 32.64
C GLU A 407 -28.35 23.01 33.97
N LYS A 408 -28.07 24.32 33.95
CA LYS A 408 -28.07 25.16 35.14
C LYS A 408 -29.53 25.55 35.50
N GLY A 409 -29.97 25.13 36.67
CA GLY A 409 -31.27 25.52 37.22
C GLY A 409 -31.34 27.00 37.55
N THR A 410 -32.55 27.49 37.82
CA THR A 410 -32.84 28.88 38.24
C THR A 410 -32.27 29.19 39.61
N ASP A 411 -32.05 28.19 40.44
CA ASP A 411 -31.39 28.24 41.75
C ASP A 411 -29.85 28.13 41.68
N GLY A 412 -29.31 27.93 40.48
CA GLY A 412 -27.87 27.77 40.24
C GLY A 412 -27.36 26.34 40.34
N GLU A 413 -28.20 25.38 40.72
CA GLU A 413 -27.85 23.98 40.85
C GLU A 413 -28.01 23.21 39.52
N PRO A 414 -27.28 22.09 39.32
CA PRO A 414 -27.39 21.29 38.11
C PRO A 414 -28.71 20.52 38.04
N ILE A 415 -29.39 20.63 36.91
CA ILE A 415 -30.56 19.81 36.54
C ILE A 415 -30.08 18.71 35.60
N TYR A 416 -30.36 17.47 35.96
CA TYR A 416 -29.94 16.29 35.20
C TYR A 416 -31.10 15.68 34.42
N THR A 417 -30.89 15.42 33.15
CA THR A 417 -31.83 14.69 32.30
C THR A 417 -31.16 13.46 31.70
N ASN A 418 -31.76 12.29 31.92
CA ASN A 418 -31.24 11.03 31.43
C ASN A 418 -31.65 10.76 29.98
N TYR A 419 -30.69 10.29 29.18
CA TYR A 419 -30.90 9.85 27.82
C TYR A 419 -30.24 8.48 27.58
N GLY A 420 -30.60 7.87 26.47
CA GLY A 420 -30.04 6.58 26.06
C GLY A 420 -30.90 5.40 26.52
N ASN A 421 -30.33 4.22 26.39
CA ASN A 421 -30.97 2.97 26.73
C ASN A 421 -30.24 2.36 27.95
N PRO A 422 -30.96 2.05 29.04
CA PRO A 422 -30.35 1.41 30.20
C PRO A 422 -29.98 -0.05 29.99
N ASN A 423 -30.22 -0.61 28.80
CA ASN A 423 -29.86 -2.01 28.51
C ASN A 423 -28.38 -2.20 28.60
N ASP A 424 -27.93 -2.88 29.64
CA ASP A 424 -26.53 -3.19 29.93
C ASP A 424 -26.07 -4.50 29.30
N GLU A 425 -26.91 -5.18 28.51
CA GLU A 425 -26.58 -6.42 27.89
C GLU A 425 -25.65 -6.22 26.66
N LEU A 426 -24.63 -7.05 26.59
CA LEU A 426 -23.71 -7.09 25.44
C LEU A 426 -24.32 -7.98 24.35
N GLU A 427 -24.82 -7.37 23.29
CA GLU A 427 -25.43 -8.08 22.15
C GLU A 427 -24.45 -8.32 21.04
N ILE A 428 -24.34 -9.57 20.57
CA ILE A 428 -23.58 -9.90 19.36
C ILE A 428 -24.44 -9.52 18.15
N SER A 429 -24.16 -8.36 17.56
CA SER A 429 -24.95 -7.81 16.46
C SER A 429 -24.53 -8.36 15.08
N ASN A 430 -23.29 -8.83 14.94
CA ASN A 430 -22.79 -9.42 13.71
C ASN A 430 -21.66 -10.40 14.03
N LYS A 431 -21.80 -11.64 13.54
CA LYS A 431 -20.76 -12.67 13.66
C LYS A 431 -20.77 -13.55 12.43
N GLY A 432 -19.67 -13.56 11.69
CA GLY A 432 -19.55 -14.40 10.50
C GLY A 432 -18.40 -14.02 9.59
N LEU A 433 -18.44 -14.60 8.40
CA LEU A 433 -17.49 -14.30 7.33
C LEU A 433 -17.77 -12.89 6.78
N ALA A 434 -16.81 -11.99 6.96
CA ALA A 434 -16.89 -10.62 6.45
C ALA A 434 -16.40 -10.53 5.02
N ASN A 435 -15.31 -11.22 4.72
CA ASN A 435 -14.70 -11.20 3.39
C ASN A 435 -13.89 -12.48 3.17
N GLN A 436 -13.91 -12.97 1.94
CA GLN A 436 -13.04 -14.04 1.48
C GLN A 436 -12.50 -13.70 0.09
N TYR A 437 -11.27 -14.04 -0.13
CA TYR A 437 -10.55 -13.82 -1.36
C TYR A 437 -9.78 -15.10 -1.69
N ILE A 438 -10.02 -15.63 -2.89
CA ILE A 438 -9.32 -16.79 -3.42
C ILE A 438 -8.59 -16.36 -4.67
N HIS A 439 -7.30 -16.66 -4.75
CA HIS A 439 -6.48 -16.37 -5.91
C HIS A 439 -5.73 -17.63 -6.32
N ALA A 440 -5.91 -18.03 -7.57
CA ALA A 440 -5.24 -19.18 -8.16
C ALA A 440 -4.46 -18.75 -9.39
N ASN A 441 -3.25 -19.31 -9.54
CA ASN A 441 -2.35 -19.00 -10.65
C ASN A 441 -1.83 -20.30 -11.26
N PHE A 442 -1.68 -20.27 -12.58
CA PHE A 442 -0.97 -21.26 -13.37
C PHE A 442 0.06 -20.56 -14.26
N GLU A 443 1.26 -21.08 -14.33
CA GLU A 443 2.35 -20.55 -15.16
C GLU A 443 3.09 -21.70 -15.85
N ALA A 444 3.31 -21.55 -17.15
CA ALA A 444 4.17 -22.41 -17.94
C ALA A 444 5.18 -21.55 -18.68
N LYS A 445 6.47 -21.89 -18.59
CA LYS A 445 7.54 -21.06 -19.12
C LYS A 445 8.63 -21.94 -19.73
N VAL A 446 9.18 -21.50 -20.84
CA VAL A 446 10.37 -22.07 -21.47
C VAL A 446 11.43 -21.00 -21.52
N ASN A 447 12.64 -21.34 -21.08
CA ASN A 447 13.80 -20.46 -21.07
C ASN A 447 14.91 -21.04 -21.93
N TYR A 448 15.60 -20.18 -22.64
CA TYR A 448 16.81 -20.50 -23.37
C TYR A 448 17.91 -19.52 -23.03
N HIS A 449 19.09 -20.02 -22.65
CA HIS A 449 20.28 -19.20 -22.37
C HIS A 449 21.51 -19.85 -22.96
N ARG A 450 22.22 -19.09 -23.78
CA ARG A 450 23.46 -19.58 -24.41
C ARG A 450 24.50 -18.48 -24.52
N THR A 451 25.71 -18.80 -24.07
CA THR A 451 26.90 -17.97 -24.22
C THR A 451 27.88 -18.66 -25.17
N TRP A 452 28.37 -17.93 -26.15
CA TRP A 452 29.43 -18.38 -27.06
C TRP A 452 30.37 -17.23 -27.40
N ASP A 453 31.66 -17.41 -27.17
CA ASP A 453 32.68 -16.36 -27.29
C ASP A 453 32.27 -15.09 -26.56
N LYS A 454 32.00 -14.00 -27.27
CA LYS A 454 31.59 -12.69 -26.74
C LYS A 454 30.08 -12.48 -26.76
N HIS A 455 29.35 -13.46 -27.21
CA HIS A 455 27.89 -13.37 -27.38
C HIS A 455 27.18 -14.08 -26.24
N ASP A 456 26.22 -13.41 -25.66
CA ASP A 456 25.34 -13.95 -24.61
C ASP A 456 23.89 -13.66 -25.00
N PHE A 457 23.12 -14.70 -25.24
CA PHE A 457 21.73 -14.64 -25.70
C PHE A 457 20.81 -15.32 -24.69
N THR A 458 19.74 -14.62 -24.33
CA THR A 458 18.66 -15.14 -23.48
C THR A 458 17.33 -14.97 -24.21
N ALA A 459 16.45 -15.95 -24.09
CA ALA A 459 15.08 -15.84 -24.58
C ALA A 459 14.14 -16.58 -23.63
N SER A 460 12.92 -16.11 -23.49
CA SER A 460 11.87 -16.86 -22.80
C SER A 460 10.49 -16.68 -23.45
N ALA A 461 9.67 -17.72 -23.34
CA ALA A 461 8.25 -17.67 -23.66
C ALA A 461 7.47 -18.17 -22.46
N MET A 462 6.47 -17.41 -22.02
CA MET A 462 5.68 -17.72 -20.84
C MET A 462 4.20 -17.53 -21.11
N PHE A 463 3.41 -18.47 -20.63
CA PHE A 463 1.97 -18.34 -20.46
C PHE A 463 1.67 -18.29 -18.97
N ARG A 464 0.86 -17.33 -18.55
CA ARG A 464 0.34 -17.22 -17.16
C ARG A 464 -1.15 -16.98 -17.21
N GLN A 465 -1.87 -17.63 -16.31
CA GLN A 465 -3.28 -17.38 -16.05
C GLN A 465 -3.51 -17.19 -14.56
N GLU A 466 -4.20 -16.12 -14.22
CA GLU A 466 -4.62 -15.78 -12.86
C GLU A 466 -6.15 -15.83 -12.80
N SER A 467 -6.70 -16.34 -11.70
CA SER A 467 -8.11 -16.20 -11.36
C SER A 467 -8.27 -15.67 -9.95
N MET A 468 -9.16 -14.71 -9.77
CA MET A 468 -9.45 -14.08 -8.49
C MET A 468 -10.95 -14.10 -8.23
N THR A 469 -11.36 -14.69 -7.10
CA THR A 469 -12.75 -14.78 -6.66
C THR A 469 -12.91 -14.05 -5.33
N LEU A 470 -13.87 -13.13 -5.26
CA LEU A 470 -14.23 -12.39 -4.04
C LEU A 470 -15.49 -12.98 -3.42
N THR A 471 -15.70 -12.75 -2.10
CA THR A 471 -16.92 -13.15 -1.38
C THR A 471 -18.17 -12.64 -2.05
N GLY A 472 -19.14 -13.53 -2.24
CA GLY A 472 -20.42 -13.18 -2.85
C GLY A 472 -20.38 -12.93 -4.36
N ALA A 473 -19.20 -12.98 -4.98
CA ALA A 473 -19.08 -12.85 -6.42
C ALA A 473 -19.39 -14.18 -7.11
N ASN A 474 -20.32 -14.14 -8.05
CA ASN A 474 -20.61 -15.28 -8.93
C ASN A 474 -19.57 -15.43 -10.04
N ASN A 475 -18.79 -14.38 -10.30
CA ASN A 475 -17.81 -14.32 -11.37
C ASN A 475 -16.41 -14.15 -10.81
N SER A 476 -15.47 -14.95 -11.28
CA SER A 476 -14.04 -14.77 -11.01
C SER A 476 -13.45 -13.83 -12.06
N ARG A 477 -12.54 -12.95 -11.63
CA ARG A 477 -11.70 -12.17 -12.55
C ARG A 477 -10.60 -13.07 -13.10
N TYR A 478 -10.38 -12.99 -14.39
CA TYR A 478 -9.31 -13.73 -15.06
C TYR A 478 -8.38 -12.79 -15.77
N HIS A 479 -7.08 -13.00 -15.57
CA HIS A 479 -6.03 -12.38 -16.37
C HIS A 479 -5.22 -13.46 -17.06
N GLN A 480 -4.86 -13.22 -18.32
CA GLN A 480 -3.99 -14.07 -19.09
C GLN A 480 -2.81 -13.25 -19.61
N TYR A 481 -1.63 -13.86 -19.57
CA TYR A 481 -0.40 -13.25 -20.08
C TYR A 481 0.26 -14.22 -21.03
N ILE A 482 0.61 -13.73 -22.21
CA ILE A 482 1.47 -14.42 -23.17
C ILE A 482 2.68 -13.52 -23.35
N ILE A 483 3.83 -13.92 -22.79
CA ILE A 483 5.01 -13.09 -22.71
C ILE A 483 6.15 -13.74 -23.47
N GLY A 484 6.73 -12.99 -24.41
CA GLY A 484 7.99 -13.32 -25.03
C GLY A 484 9.05 -12.32 -24.63
N THR A 485 10.25 -12.78 -24.26
CA THR A 485 11.40 -11.93 -24.00
C THR A 485 12.61 -12.40 -24.80
N ALA A 486 13.44 -11.47 -25.24
CA ALA A 486 14.74 -11.75 -25.84
C ALA A 486 15.77 -10.73 -25.34
N GLY A 487 16.90 -11.21 -24.89
CA GLY A 487 18.02 -10.40 -24.42
C GLY A 487 19.29 -10.79 -25.14
N TYR A 488 20.07 -9.80 -25.56
CA TYR A 488 21.37 -10.00 -26.22
C TYR A 488 22.40 -9.09 -25.60
N ASN A 489 23.56 -9.68 -25.26
CA ASN A 489 24.70 -8.97 -24.72
C ASN A 489 25.97 -9.35 -25.57
N PHE A 490 26.63 -8.32 -26.06
CA PHE A 490 27.86 -8.47 -26.78
C PHE A 490 29.07 -7.94 -25.99
N ASP A 491 29.99 -8.82 -25.62
CA ASP A 491 31.29 -8.54 -24.97
C ASP A 491 31.15 -7.72 -23.67
N ASN A 492 30.00 -7.79 -22.98
CA ASN A 492 29.63 -6.91 -21.86
C ASN A 492 29.81 -5.41 -22.20
N ARG A 493 29.53 -5.01 -23.45
CA ARG A 493 29.59 -3.63 -23.92
C ARG A 493 28.21 -3.15 -24.37
N TYR A 494 27.58 -3.92 -25.25
CA TYR A 494 26.29 -3.57 -25.85
C TYR A 494 25.23 -4.57 -25.43
N MET A 495 24.14 -4.09 -24.88
CA MET A 495 23.02 -4.91 -24.40
C MET A 495 21.71 -4.39 -24.96
N VAL A 496 20.85 -5.31 -25.37
CA VAL A 496 19.50 -5.01 -25.85
C VAL A 496 18.56 -6.06 -25.28
N ASP A 497 17.44 -5.60 -24.68
CA ASP A 497 16.36 -6.45 -24.23
C ASP A 497 15.06 -6.04 -24.91
N ILE A 498 14.28 -7.04 -25.32
CA ILE A 498 12.96 -6.87 -25.95
C ILE A 498 11.93 -7.65 -25.14
N VAL A 499 10.78 -7.05 -24.92
CA VAL A 499 9.62 -7.66 -24.29
C VAL A 499 8.41 -7.50 -25.19
N ALA A 500 7.70 -8.59 -25.41
CA ALA A 500 6.39 -8.59 -26.04
C ALA A 500 5.40 -9.30 -25.09
N ASN A 501 4.44 -8.57 -24.55
CA ASN A 501 3.42 -9.10 -23.66
C ASN A 501 2.03 -8.88 -24.28
N CYS A 502 1.27 -9.96 -24.46
CA CYS A 502 -0.13 -9.94 -24.83
C CYS A 502 -0.94 -10.25 -23.56
N PHE A 503 -1.61 -9.24 -23.02
CA PHE A 503 -2.38 -9.32 -21.78
C PHE A 503 -3.86 -9.36 -22.07
N GLY A 504 -4.57 -10.36 -21.51
CA GLY A 504 -6.01 -10.52 -21.57
C GLY A 504 -6.66 -10.26 -20.22
N SER A 505 -7.80 -9.58 -20.22
CA SER A 505 -8.62 -9.34 -19.03
C SER A 505 -10.09 -9.76 -19.29
N SER A 506 -10.69 -10.44 -18.31
CA SER A 506 -12.09 -10.87 -18.37
C SER A 506 -13.09 -9.72 -18.23
N VAL A 507 -12.63 -8.54 -17.81
CA VAL A 507 -13.48 -7.33 -17.69
C VAL A 507 -13.65 -6.60 -19.03
N LEU A 508 -12.80 -6.86 -20.01
CA LEU A 508 -12.94 -6.37 -21.37
C LEU A 508 -14.01 -7.15 -22.14
N GLY A 509 -14.64 -6.49 -23.10
CA GLY A 509 -15.71 -7.07 -23.92
C GLY A 509 -15.30 -8.35 -24.64
N LYS A 510 -16.29 -9.22 -24.94
CA LYS A 510 -16.06 -10.58 -25.46
C LYS A 510 -15.17 -10.67 -26.70
N ASN A 511 -15.21 -9.66 -27.56
CA ASN A 511 -14.54 -9.69 -28.86
C ASN A 511 -13.17 -9.02 -28.86
N ASP A 512 -12.76 -8.36 -27.75
CA ASP A 512 -11.55 -7.53 -27.70
C ASP A 512 -10.89 -7.61 -26.32
N LYS A 513 -10.54 -8.82 -25.89
CA LYS A 513 -10.03 -9.11 -24.54
C LYS A 513 -8.54 -8.85 -24.36
N TYR A 514 -7.77 -8.77 -25.46
CA TYR A 514 -6.32 -8.75 -25.40
C TYR A 514 -5.74 -7.42 -25.82
N ARG A 515 -4.70 -6.99 -25.12
CA ARG A 515 -3.92 -5.77 -25.42
C ARG A 515 -2.43 -6.08 -25.45
N ALA A 516 -1.72 -5.45 -26.37
CA ALA A 516 -0.29 -5.63 -26.53
C ALA A 516 0.51 -4.58 -25.75
N TYR A 517 1.52 -5.05 -25.04
CA TYR A 517 2.43 -4.24 -24.24
C TYR A 517 3.89 -4.53 -24.66
N PRO A 518 4.37 -3.92 -25.75
CA PRO A 518 5.75 -4.05 -26.21
C PRO A 518 6.69 -3.17 -25.38
N ALA A 519 7.94 -3.61 -25.26
CA ALA A 519 9.01 -2.80 -24.71
C ALA A 519 10.37 -3.16 -25.31
N ILE A 520 11.26 -2.17 -25.31
CA ILE A 520 12.65 -2.32 -25.69
C ILE A 520 13.53 -1.52 -24.72
N SER A 521 14.69 -2.07 -24.38
CA SER A 521 15.71 -1.36 -23.63
C SER A 521 17.09 -1.70 -24.15
N ALA A 522 18.02 -0.76 -24.01
CA ALA A 522 19.40 -0.92 -24.41
C ALA A 522 20.34 -0.35 -23.34
N ALA A 523 21.52 -0.94 -23.24
CA ALA A 523 22.58 -0.40 -22.40
C ALA A 523 23.94 -0.48 -23.13
N TRP A 524 24.77 0.52 -22.84
CA TRP A 524 26.14 0.60 -23.33
C TRP A 524 27.09 0.84 -22.16
N ILE A 525 28.01 -0.13 -21.94
CA ILE A 525 29.04 0.00 -20.91
C ILE A 525 30.25 0.69 -21.54
N LEU A 526 30.27 2.02 -21.39
CA LEU A 526 31.35 2.84 -21.96
C LEU A 526 32.69 2.55 -21.34
N SER A 527 32.75 2.21 -20.04
CA SER A 527 34.03 1.87 -19.38
C SER A 527 34.74 0.64 -19.97
N ASN A 528 34.03 -0.23 -20.71
CA ASN A 528 34.61 -1.38 -21.38
C ASN A 528 35.18 -1.04 -22.77
N GLU A 529 35.02 0.19 -23.26
CA GLU A 529 35.56 0.65 -24.52
C GLU A 529 37.03 1.01 -24.42
N ASN A 530 37.78 0.80 -25.52
CA ASN A 530 39.22 1.03 -25.52
C ASN A 530 39.60 2.48 -25.25
N PHE A 531 38.81 3.43 -25.70
CA PHE A 531 39.05 4.87 -25.47
C PHE A 531 38.82 5.32 -24.02
N MET A 532 38.12 4.51 -23.21
CA MET A 532 37.84 4.80 -21.80
C MET A 532 38.86 4.16 -20.85
N LYS A 533 39.61 3.15 -21.30
CA LYS A 533 40.55 2.40 -20.44
C LYS A 533 41.69 3.25 -19.86
N GLU A 534 42.02 4.37 -20.51
CA GLU A 534 43.06 5.30 -20.05
C GLU A 534 42.55 6.29 -19.00
N ILE A 535 41.23 6.37 -18.80
CA ILE A 535 40.60 7.31 -17.86
C ILE A 535 40.39 6.61 -16.51
N SER A 536 41.35 6.69 -15.63
CA SER A 536 41.39 6.00 -14.33
C SER A 536 40.37 6.50 -13.32
N ALA A 537 39.66 7.59 -13.61
CA ALA A 537 38.63 8.14 -12.71
C ALA A 537 37.33 7.30 -12.69
N PHE A 538 37.02 6.59 -13.78
CA PHE A 538 35.84 5.77 -13.92
C PHE A 538 36.16 4.29 -13.73
N ASP A 539 35.71 3.72 -12.63
CA ASP A 539 35.77 2.26 -12.45
C ASP A 539 34.66 1.56 -13.27
N TYR A 540 33.54 2.26 -13.48
CA TYR A 540 32.38 1.79 -14.23
C TYR A 540 31.58 2.97 -14.78
N LEU A 541 31.14 2.88 -16.03
CA LEU A 541 30.25 3.86 -16.65
C LEU A 541 29.34 3.15 -17.65
N LYS A 542 28.02 3.24 -17.41
CA LYS A 542 26.98 2.61 -18.24
C LYS A 542 25.86 3.62 -18.55
N LEU A 543 25.53 3.74 -19.83
CA LEU A 543 24.38 4.47 -20.33
C LEU A 543 23.22 3.48 -20.59
N ARG A 544 22.01 3.83 -20.20
CA ARG A 544 20.80 3.04 -20.41
C ARG A 544 19.71 3.89 -21.07
N ALA A 545 18.91 3.26 -21.94
CA ALA A 545 17.70 3.86 -22.50
C ALA A 545 16.63 2.79 -22.64
N SER A 546 15.40 3.16 -22.34
CA SER A 546 14.25 2.26 -22.48
C SER A 546 12.99 2.96 -22.91
N TYR A 547 12.17 2.23 -23.65
CA TYR A 547 10.79 2.54 -23.96
C TYR A 547 9.94 1.30 -23.72
N GLY A 548 8.74 1.49 -23.18
CA GLY A 548 7.79 0.41 -23.05
C GLY A 548 6.41 0.89 -22.69
N ARG A 549 5.47 0.04 -23.01
CA ARG A 549 4.06 0.22 -22.74
C ARG A 549 3.62 -0.70 -21.61
N SER A 550 2.79 -0.20 -20.71
CA SER A 550 2.12 -0.98 -19.66
C SER A 550 0.72 -0.44 -19.41
N GLY A 551 -0.15 -1.25 -18.84
CA GLY A 551 -1.55 -0.89 -18.61
C GLY A 551 -1.92 -0.86 -17.13
N TYR A 552 -3.11 -0.32 -16.85
CA TYR A 552 -3.73 -0.33 -15.53
C TYR A 552 -5.16 -0.85 -15.63
N ASP A 553 -5.37 -2.08 -15.15
CA ASP A 553 -6.66 -2.77 -15.11
C ASP A 553 -7.31 -2.55 -13.73
N ILE A 554 -8.22 -1.58 -13.66
CA ILE A 554 -8.95 -1.16 -12.45
C ILE A 554 -10.45 -1.40 -12.55
N TYR A 555 -10.93 -1.94 -13.68
CA TYR A 555 -12.33 -1.96 -14.00
C TYR A 555 -13.14 -2.95 -13.17
N ASP A 556 -14.41 -2.61 -12.94
CA ASP A 556 -15.40 -3.52 -12.42
C ASP A 556 -15.97 -4.40 -13.53
N TYR A 557 -16.64 -5.50 -13.11
CA TYR A 557 -17.35 -6.36 -14.05
C TYR A 557 -18.50 -5.62 -14.72
N ASP A 558 -18.76 -6.06 -15.96
CA ASP A 558 -20.01 -5.76 -16.65
C ASP A 558 -20.25 -4.27 -16.95
N MET A 559 -19.18 -3.45 -17.00
CA MET A 559 -19.29 -2.05 -17.44
C MET A 559 -19.71 -1.94 -18.92
N ASP A 560 -19.51 -3.02 -19.68
CA ASP A 560 -19.93 -3.17 -21.08
C ASP A 560 -21.39 -3.60 -21.24
N LYS A 561 -22.15 -3.79 -20.14
CA LYS A 561 -23.54 -4.26 -20.15
C LYS A 561 -24.50 -3.20 -19.67
N GLN A 562 -25.66 -3.14 -20.31
CA GLN A 562 -26.77 -2.33 -19.87
C GLN A 562 -27.54 -2.99 -18.74
N TYR A 563 -27.71 -2.30 -17.62
CA TYR A 563 -28.50 -2.74 -16.47
C TYR A 563 -29.74 -1.88 -16.28
N TRP A 564 -30.79 -2.52 -15.80
CA TRP A 564 -32.00 -1.87 -15.34
C TRP A 564 -32.02 -1.87 -13.81
N VAL A 565 -32.30 -0.73 -13.22
CA VAL A 565 -32.30 -0.54 -11.76
C VAL A 565 -33.71 -0.23 -11.27
N GLY A 566 -34.03 -0.64 -10.04
CA GLY A 566 -35.30 -0.30 -9.42
C GLY A 566 -35.49 1.21 -9.33
N SER A 567 -36.63 1.72 -9.71
CA SER A 567 -36.97 3.14 -9.70
C SER A 567 -38.31 3.33 -9.01
N GLY A 568 -38.28 3.64 -7.69
CA GLY A 568 -39.47 4.02 -6.97
C GLY A 568 -40.71 3.13 -7.14
N ALA A 569 -41.76 3.55 -6.53
CA ALA A 569 -43.09 2.93 -6.64
C ALA A 569 -43.96 3.77 -7.59
N TYR A 570 -44.79 3.11 -8.38
CA TYR A 570 -45.87 3.77 -9.11
C TYR A 570 -47.25 3.27 -8.64
N TYR A 571 -48.20 4.12 -8.72
CA TYR A 571 -49.56 3.88 -8.22
C TYR A 571 -50.53 3.91 -9.39
N PHE A 572 -51.37 2.88 -9.56
CA PHE A 572 -52.35 2.81 -10.61
C PHE A 572 -53.60 3.64 -10.32
N GLN A 573 -53.85 3.94 -9.06
CA GLN A 573 -55.03 4.73 -8.62
C GLN A 573 -54.64 5.68 -7.49
N ALA A 574 -55.23 6.87 -7.49
CA ALA A 574 -55.10 7.80 -6.39
C ALA A 574 -55.64 7.18 -5.08
N GLY A 575 -54.83 7.18 -4.01
CA GLY A 575 -55.19 6.63 -2.70
C GLY A 575 -54.93 5.13 -2.55
N ASN A 576 -54.39 4.44 -3.53
CA ASN A 576 -54.00 3.02 -3.39
C ASN A 576 -52.62 2.92 -2.74
N THR A 577 -52.52 2.10 -1.69
CA THR A 577 -51.25 1.85 -0.98
C THR A 577 -50.38 0.75 -1.64
N SER A 578 -50.89 -0.02 -2.58
CA SER A 578 -50.14 -1.02 -3.31
C SER A 578 -49.42 -0.40 -4.51
N ALA A 579 -48.15 -0.21 -4.39
CA ALA A 579 -47.30 0.33 -5.42
C ALA A 579 -46.65 -0.85 -6.21
N GLY A 580 -46.64 -0.73 -7.51
CA GLY A 580 -45.75 -1.54 -8.32
C GLY A 580 -44.32 -0.98 -8.24
N SER A 581 -43.31 -1.84 -8.24
CA SER A 581 -41.93 -1.41 -8.44
C SER A 581 -41.70 -1.16 -9.93
N SER A 582 -41.13 0.00 -10.26
CA SER A 582 -40.72 0.32 -11.63
C SER A 582 -39.23 0.07 -11.85
N LEU A 583 -38.86 -0.13 -13.10
CA LEU A 583 -37.47 -0.21 -13.54
C LEU A 583 -37.17 1.01 -14.41
N LYS A 584 -35.97 1.55 -14.26
CA LYS A 584 -35.41 2.57 -15.15
C LYS A 584 -34.06 2.11 -15.66
N GLU A 585 -33.61 2.69 -16.77
CA GLU A 585 -32.25 2.49 -17.19
C GLU A 585 -31.27 2.91 -16.09
N GLY A 586 -30.30 2.03 -15.82
CA GLY A 586 -29.15 2.34 -14.98
C GLY A 586 -28.13 3.20 -15.73
N VAL A 587 -26.88 3.03 -15.35
CA VAL A 587 -25.76 3.64 -16.11
C VAL A 587 -25.72 3.00 -17.49
N LEU A 588 -25.55 3.81 -18.53
CA LEU A 588 -25.42 3.29 -19.90
C LEU A 588 -24.18 2.39 -20.03
N ALA A 589 -24.28 1.36 -20.84
CA ALA A 589 -23.17 0.45 -21.14
C ALA A 589 -22.01 1.21 -21.82
N MET A 590 -20.78 0.84 -21.46
CA MET A 590 -19.58 1.27 -22.18
C MET A 590 -19.32 0.34 -23.36
N GLU A 591 -19.74 0.72 -24.55
CA GLU A 591 -19.56 -0.13 -25.75
C GLU A 591 -18.08 -0.29 -26.14
N GLN A 592 -17.24 0.70 -25.84
CA GLN A 592 -15.81 0.71 -26.15
C GLN A 592 -15.01 0.82 -24.83
N LEU A 593 -14.94 -0.26 -24.09
CA LEU A 593 -14.12 -0.34 -22.89
C LEU A 593 -12.68 -0.69 -23.25
N ASP A 594 -11.73 0.16 -22.84
CA ASP A 594 -10.30 -0.06 -23.05
C ASP A 594 -9.52 0.14 -21.75
N LEU A 595 -8.38 -0.50 -21.60
CA LEU A 595 -7.51 -0.35 -20.45
C LEU A 595 -6.77 1.00 -20.50
N GLU A 596 -6.53 1.59 -19.32
CA GLU A 596 -5.60 2.70 -19.20
C GLU A 596 -4.20 2.27 -19.64
N VAL A 597 -3.51 3.08 -20.42
CA VAL A 597 -2.20 2.79 -20.99
C VAL A 597 -1.20 3.83 -20.57
N ALA A 598 0.01 3.39 -20.19
CA ALA A 598 1.18 4.22 -19.92
C ALA A 598 2.28 3.93 -20.94
N ASP A 599 2.63 4.90 -21.76
CA ASP A 599 3.84 4.90 -22.58
C ASP A 599 4.96 5.56 -21.78
N LYS A 600 6.02 4.81 -21.47
CA LYS A 600 7.09 5.21 -20.56
C LYS A 600 8.43 5.27 -21.27
N TYR A 601 9.13 6.37 -21.11
CA TYR A 601 10.47 6.63 -21.64
C TYR A 601 11.43 6.85 -20.49
N ASN A 602 12.61 6.27 -20.55
CA ASN A 602 13.66 6.43 -19.55
C ASN A 602 15.05 6.52 -20.18
N ILE A 603 15.88 7.40 -19.64
CA ILE A 603 17.31 7.46 -19.91
C ILE A 603 18.02 7.42 -18.57
N GLY A 604 19.00 6.55 -18.42
CA GLY A 604 19.73 6.34 -17.18
C GLY A 604 21.23 6.32 -17.37
N LEU A 605 21.96 6.74 -16.35
CA LEU A 605 23.42 6.72 -16.29
C LEU A 605 23.83 6.09 -14.96
N ASP A 606 24.55 4.98 -15.01
CA ASP A 606 25.15 4.35 -13.82
C ASP A 606 26.67 4.54 -13.88
N MET A 607 27.27 5.02 -12.78
CA MET A 607 28.72 5.22 -12.71
C MET A 607 29.30 4.82 -11.37
N SER A 608 30.55 4.35 -11.39
CA SER A 608 31.38 4.13 -10.21
C SER A 608 32.68 4.90 -10.39
N LEU A 609 33.07 5.67 -9.37
CA LEU A 609 34.21 6.57 -9.39
C LEU A 609 35.11 6.32 -8.18
N PHE A 610 36.42 6.45 -8.39
CA PHE A 610 37.41 6.50 -7.30
C PHE A 610 37.36 5.30 -6.35
N LYS A 611 36.97 4.12 -6.84
CA LYS A 611 36.86 2.85 -6.07
C LYS A 611 36.01 2.99 -4.79
N GLY A 612 34.93 3.75 -4.85
CA GLY A 612 34.06 3.90 -3.68
C GLY A 612 32.81 4.73 -3.86
N LEU A 613 32.77 5.61 -4.86
CA LEU A 613 31.63 6.47 -5.12
C LEU A 613 30.78 5.90 -6.26
N THR A 614 29.57 5.51 -5.98
CA THR A 614 28.61 5.04 -6.98
C THR A 614 27.47 6.04 -7.15
N PHE A 615 27.07 6.28 -8.40
CA PHE A 615 25.93 7.11 -8.79
C PHE A 615 25.03 6.36 -9.74
N SER A 616 23.72 6.58 -9.60
CA SER A 616 22.72 6.25 -10.60
C SER A 616 21.80 7.44 -10.78
N ILE A 617 21.63 7.87 -12.02
CA ILE A 617 20.77 9.00 -12.41
C ILE A 617 19.81 8.50 -13.47
N ASP A 618 18.51 8.71 -13.27
CA ASP A 618 17.47 8.43 -14.26
C ASP A 618 16.63 9.68 -14.55
N GLY A 619 16.39 9.95 -15.81
CA GLY A 619 15.40 10.90 -16.29
C GLY A 619 14.27 10.15 -16.97
N PHE A 620 13.01 10.50 -16.67
CA PHE A 620 11.86 9.79 -17.20
C PHE A 620 10.73 10.72 -17.67
N TYR A 621 9.95 10.19 -18.62
CA TYR A 621 8.71 10.79 -19.09
C TYR A 621 7.67 9.69 -19.32
N ASP A 622 6.52 9.80 -18.65
CA ASP A 622 5.41 8.87 -18.74
C ASP A 622 4.19 9.61 -19.29
N LYS A 623 3.59 9.07 -20.35
CA LYS A 623 2.35 9.57 -20.95
C LYS A 623 1.25 8.53 -20.72
N ARG A 624 0.22 8.92 -19.99
CA ARG A 624 -0.98 8.11 -19.75
C ARG A 624 -2.14 8.57 -20.60
N THR A 625 -2.80 7.60 -21.18
CA THR A 625 -3.99 7.78 -22.03
C THR A 625 -5.04 6.74 -21.67
N ASN A 626 -6.25 6.90 -22.19
CA ASN A 626 -7.39 6.03 -21.92
C ASN A 626 -7.74 5.95 -20.43
N ILE A 627 -7.40 6.98 -19.65
CA ILE A 627 -7.77 7.02 -18.23
C ILE A 627 -9.29 7.11 -18.14
N LEU A 628 -9.88 6.27 -17.30
CA LEU A 628 -11.31 6.26 -17.04
C LEU A 628 -11.70 7.52 -16.28
N ILE A 629 -12.62 8.29 -16.82
CA ILE A 629 -13.10 9.57 -16.26
C ILE A 629 -14.62 9.60 -16.23
N ASP A 630 -15.20 10.44 -15.37
CA ASP A 630 -16.63 10.70 -15.35
C ASP A 630 -17.05 11.40 -16.65
N GLY A 631 -18.01 10.81 -17.37
CA GLY A 631 -18.55 11.38 -18.61
C GLY A 631 -19.55 12.52 -18.41
N SER A 632 -20.04 12.73 -17.19
CA SER A 632 -21.10 13.72 -16.89
C SER A 632 -20.69 15.16 -17.17
N GLY A 633 -19.39 15.47 -17.11
CA GLY A 633 -18.86 16.79 -17.48
C GLY A 633 -18.81 17.07 -18.99
N LEU A 634 -18.87 16.03 -19.82
CA LEU A 634 -18.77 16.13 -21.29
C LEU A 634 -20.13 16.08 -21.99
N ILE A 635 -21.14 15.52 -21.34
CA ILE A 635 -22.46 15.28 -21.92
C ILE A 635 -23.52 15.95 -21.03
N SER A 636 -24.45 16.66 -21.63
CA SER A 636 -25.52 17.35 -20.89
C SER A 636 -26.45 16.35 -20.18
N SER A 637 -26.75 16.63 -18.91
CA SER A 637 -27.75 15.89 -18.12
C SER A 637 -29.17 15.96 -18.71
N ALA A 638 -29.43 16.85 -19.68
CA ALA A 638 -30.72 16.99 -20.37
C ALA A 638 -31.13 15.71 -21.15
N ILE A 639 -30.18 14.80 -21.43
CA ILE A 639 -30.51 13.51 -22.08
C ILE A 639 -31.28 12.55 -21.17
N GLY A 640 -31.34 12.81 -19.85
CA GLY A 640 -32.19 12.09 -18.88
C GLY A 640 -31.68 10.71 -18.45
N VAL A 641 -30.48 10.30 -18.88
CA VAL A 641 -29.85 9.02 -18.49
C VAL A 641 -28.54 9.24 -17.77
N THR A 642 -28.11 8.27 -16.98
CA THR A 642 -26.82 8.32 -16.31
C THR A 642 -25.70 7.93 -17.28
N ILE A 643 -24.80 8.87 -17.53
CA ILE A 643 -23.67 8.69 -18.44
C ILE A 643 -22.65 7.76 -17.80
N PRO A 644 -22.07 6.79 -18.55
CA PRO A 644 -21.02 5.94 -18.06
C PRO A 644 -19.71 6.71 -17.93
N GLN A 645 -18.76 6.12 -17.24
CA GLN A 645 -17.37 6.56 -17.33
C GLN A 645 -16.85 6.39 -18.75
N MET A 646 -15.83 7.14 -19.12
CA MET A 646 -15.26 7.16 -20.48
C MET A 646 -13.73 7.04 -20.44
N ASN A 647 -13.16 6.30 -21.39
CA ASN A 647 -11.70 6.16 -21.57
C ASN A 647 -11.10 7.40 -22.31
N ALA A 648 -11.22 8.59 -21.74
CA ALA A 648 -10.82 9.84 -22.41
C ALA A 648 -9.78 10.65 -21.63
N GLY A 649 -9.50 10.31 -20.36
CA GLY A 649 -8.55 11.04 -19.54
C GLY A 649 -7.10 10.89 -20.00
N LYS A 650 -6.29 11.93 -19.75
CA LYS A 650 -4.86 11.97 -20.09
C LYS A 650 -4.08 12.67 -19.00
N VAL A 651 -2.95 12.08 -18.61
CA VAL A 651 -1.99 12.62 -17.64
C VAL A 651 -0.57 12.44 -18.19
N GLU A 652 0.27 13.41 -18.00
CA GLU A 652 1.71 13.35 -18.28
C GLU A 652 2.48 13.49 -16.99
N THR A 653 3.54 12.67 -16.81
CA THR A 653 4.43 12.75 -15.66
C THR A 653 5.88 12.76 -16.12
N LYS A 654 6.68 13.65 -15.56
CA LYS A 654 8.11 13.74 -15.84
C LYS A 654 8.89 13.96 -14.56
N GLY A 655 10.13 13.48 -14.55
CA GLY A 655 10.94 13.64 -13.37
C GLY A 655 12.36 13.11 -13.53
N THR A 656 13.08 13.15 -12.41
CA THR A 656 14.44 12.64 -12.29
C THR A 656 14.66 11.97 -10.96
N GLU A 657 15.54 10.99 -10.95
CA GLU A 657 15.94 10.22 -9.78
C GLU A 657 17.45 10.23 -9.69
N LEU A 658 17.97 10.35 -8.49
CA LEU A 658 19.40 10.28 -8.19
C LEU A 658 19.61 9.35 -6.99
N SER A 659 20.56 8.45 -7.10
CA SER A 659 21.12 7.70 -5.99
C SER A 659 22.63 7.91 -5.97
N ALA A 660 23.18 8.23 -4.82
CA ALA A 660 24.61 8.38 -4.62
C ALA A 660 25.01 7.61 -3.37
N MET A 661 26.09 6.83 -3.46
CA MET A 661 26.65 6.09 -2.34
C MET A 661 28.16 6.18 -2.35
N TRP A 662 28.73 6.60 -1.23
CA TRP A 662 30.15 6.52 -0.97
C TRP A 662 30.42 5.41 0.02
N LYS A 663 31.21 4.40 -0.39
CA LYS A 663 31.64 3.29 0.47
C LYS A 663 33.15 3.30 0.56
N LYS A 664 33.69 3.12 1.74
CA LYS A 664 35.13 2.96 1.92
C LYS A 664 35.43 1.93 3.01
N GLU A 665 36.39 1.08 2.70
CA GLU A 665 36.85 -0.01 3.57
C GLU A 665 38.26 0.34 4.07
N TYR A 666 38.46 0.35 5.38
CA TYR A 666 39.74 0.39 6.04
C TYR A 666 39.87 -0.91 6.85
N LYS A 667 40.98 -1.51 6.95
CA LYS A 667 41.30 -2.78 7.64
C LYS A 667 40.16 -3.33 8.53
N ASP A 668 39.83 -2.63 9.62
CA ASP A 668 38.83 -3.05 10.61
C ASP A 668 37.62 -2.11 10.67
N PHE A 669 37.56 -1.08 9.82
CA PHE A 669 36.49 -0.08 9.83
C PHE A 669 35.96 0.16 8.41
N ASN A 670 34.69 -0.16 8.21
CA ASN A 670 33.98 0.09 6.98
C ASN A 670 32.88 1.09 7.21
N TYR A 671 32.76 2.09 6.33
CA TYR A 671 31.65 3.04 6.39
C TYR A 671 31.06 3.27 5.00
N TYR A 672 29.79 3.58 4.99
CA TYR A 672 29.14 4.09 3.80
C TYR A 672 28.24 5.27 4.14
N ILE A 673 28.08 6.17 3.17
CA ILE A 673 27.17 7.30 3.21
C ILE A 673 26.39 7.26 1.92
N GLY A 674 25.05 7.18 2.02
CA GLY A 674 24.17 7.14 0.88
C GLY A 674 23.14 8.26 0.91
N ALA A 675 22.76 8.76 -0.27
CA ALA A 675 21.69 9.73 -0.44
C ALA A 675 20.85 9.39 -1.67
N ASN A 676 19.53 9.49 -1.52
CA ASN A 676 18.57 9.31 -2.61
C ASN A 676 17.78 10.60 -2.79
N PHE A 677 17.55 10.96 -4.05
CA PHE A 677 16.70 12.08 -4.42
C PHE A 677 15.73 11.64 -5.51
N SER A 678 14.47 12.05 -5.41
CA SER A 678 13.46 11.77 -6.42
C SER A 678 12.56 12.98 -6.60
N TYR A 679 12.37 13.37 -7.84
CA TYR A 679 11.46 14.42 -8.23
C TYR A 679 10.53 13.92 -9.34
N ALA A 680 9.22 14.06 -9.13
CA ALA A 680 8.21 13.73 -10.12
C ALA A 680 7.14 14.81 -10.14
N LYS A 681 6.75 15.26 -11.33
CA LYS A 681 5.68 16.22 -11.54
C LYS A 681 4.70 15.70 -12.57
N SER A 682 3.46 15.47 -12.14
CA SER A 682 2.37 15.12 -13.04
C SER A 682 1.65 16.40 -13.53
N LYS A 683 0.97 16.26 -14.67
CA LYS A 683 0.13 17.29 -15.27
C LYS A 683 -1.12 16.64 -15.84
N VAL A 684 -2.28 17.05 -15.36
CA VAL A 684 -3.57 16.66 -15.92
C VAL A 684 -3.74 17.36 -17.27
N VAL A 685 -3.82 16.58 -18.35
CA VAL A 685 -4.05 17.08 -19.70
C VAL A 685 -5.53 17.07 -20.05
N GLU A 686 -6.22 15.96 -19.68
CA GLU A 686 -7.65 15.77 -19.87
C GLU A 686 -8.24 14.97 -18.71
N ASN A 687 -9.35 15.45 -18.15
CA ASN A 687 -10.04 14.80 -17.02
C ASN A 687 -11.56 14.82 -17.15
N GLY A 688 -12.11 15.23 -18.30
CA GLY A 688 -13.55 15.29 -18.55
C GLY A 688 -14.30 16.37 -17.79
N GLU A 689 -13.61 17.33 -17.18
CA GLU A 689 -14.29 18.44 -16.52
C GLU A 689 -15.07 19.30 -17.51
N GLY A 690 -16.31 19.64 -17.16
CA GLY A 690 -17.10 20.61 -17.89
C GLY A 690 -16.52 22.02 -17.83
N TYR A 691 -17.24 22.98 -18.45
CA TYR A 691 -16.84 24.39 -18.38
C TYR A 691 -16.67 24.87 -16.95
N GLN A 692 -15.51 25.46 -16.67
CA GLN A 692 -15.20 26.08 -15.38
C GLN A 692 -15.21 27.63 -15.57
N PRO A 693 -16.04 28.34 -14.81
CA PRO A 693 -16.13 29.79 -14.95
C PRO A 693 -14.85 30.54 -14.53
N TYR A 694 -14.05 29.89 -13.66
CA TYR A 694 -12.80 30.47 -13.17
C TYR A 694 -11.64 29.46 -13.34
N GLY A 695 -10.49 29.94 -13.80
CA GLY A 695 -9.33 29.13 -14.08
C GLY A 695 -8.79 28.36 -12.86
N TYR A 696 -9.00 28.88 -11.65
CA TYR A 696 -8.58 28.21 -10.41
C TYR A 696 -9.48 27.01 -10.03
N LEU A 697 -10.64 26.86 -10.67
CA LEU A 697 -11.50 25.68 -10.49
C LEU A 697 -11.12 24.53 -11.43
N SER A 698 -10.43 24.84 -12.55
CA SER A 698 -9.99 23.82 -13.48
C SER A 698 -8.80 23.02 -12.93
N LYS A 699 -8.88 21.71 -13.04
CA LYS A 699 -7.79 20.79 -12.71
C LYS A 699 -6.81 20.57 -13.86
N LYS A 700 -7.20 20.96 -15.10
CA LYS A 700 -6.34 20.85 -16.29
C LYS A 700 -5.10 21.74 -16.14
N GLY A 701 -3.93 21.21 -16.50
CA GLY A 701 -2.66 21.92 -16.38
C GLY A 701 -1.96 21.79 -15.03
N TYR A 702 -2.66 21.30 -13.99
CA TYR A 702 -2.15 21.14 -12.64
C TYR A 702 -1.76 19.68 -12.33
N PRO A 703 -0.98 19.44 -11.29
CA PRO A 703 -0.66 18.08 -10.82
C PRO A 703 -1.91 17.31 -10.39
N VAL A 704 -1.85 15.98 -10.51
CA VAL A 704 -2.92 15.09 -10.02
C VAL A 704 -3.05 15.25 -8.50
N GLY A 705 -4.26 15.58 -8.03
CA GLY A 705 -4.55 15.79 -6.61
C GLY A 705 -4.15 17.18 -6.08
N GLN A 706 -3.98 18.16 -6.97
CA GLN A 706 -3.82 19.55 -6.55
C GLN A 706 -5.05 20.01 -5.77
N CYS A 707 -4.82 20.55 -4.58
CA CYS A 707 -5.84 21.23 -3.78
C CYS A 707 -5.81 22.72 -4.15
N PHE A 708 -7.01 23.31 -4.26
CA PHE A 708 -7.23 24.74 -4.42
C PHE A 708 -7.92 25.24 -3.14
N GLY A 709 -7.43 26.31 -2.56
CA GLY A 709 -7.95 26.93 -1.37
C GLY A 709 -8.34 28.38 -1.60
#